data_2a32453adf751c121f642f937d7bee0a
#
_entry.id   2a32453adf751c121f642f937d7bee0a
#
_cell.length_a   1.000
_cell.length_b   1.000
_cell.length_c   1.000
_cell.angle_alpha   90.00
_cell.angle_beta   90.00
_cell.angle_gamma   90.00
#
_symmetry.space_group_name_H-M   'P 1'
#
loop_
_entity.id
_entity.type
_entity.pdbx_description
1 polymer ?
#
loop_
_entity_poly.entity_id
_entity_poly.type
_entity_poly.pdbx_seq_one_letter_code
_entity_poly.pdbx_strand_id
1 'polypeptide(L)'
;MKKYFLMTVVTLTALAVQAQSKKQGLPPMIDRELFFGDPEISGAKISPNGNFISFIKPFKGTRNIWIKKASEPFESAKPITADTKRPISSYFWSNDSKYILYVQDKGGDENYMVYAVNPLDKSDSETGVPNSRNLTDKPKVRAMIYSVPLSNPDLMYIGLNDRDPAWHDLYQLKISTGELKLLRQNDERMVAWIFDLKDKLRLAMRSNEDGSTDLLRVDPKAFVPIYHCDVLENFAPIYFHTDGAQVYLETNKGTNTDISKLILLNILNKKETFVESDPEKKVDFGSAEFSELTHKMLYTSYTEDKPRLYWKDKELESEYNSLKKQFKGKEVSLYSPTRDERKYLIATYSDTDPGTVYLYDRNSKKTTFQYKPRPNMPLEDLAPMKPISYKSSDGMVIPAYLTLPKGIASKNLPLVVFPHGGPWARDYWGYHSYAQFLANRGYAVLQPNFRSSTGFGKKFIDAGNKQWGDKMQDDITWGVRHLVEKGIGDPKRVGIMGGSYGGYATLAGLTFTPDVYACGVSLVGPSSLLTLLNSIPPYWEAGRKIFHERMGDPTNPEGEAQLKRQSPLFSVDKIKAPLLVVQGANDPRVKKAESDQIVMAMRNKNLPVEYICAPDEGHGFARPVNNMAFCAAAEKFLAAHQGGRFQEEMPPAVAERLKEITVNPANLSEAEKLDESSLVIAVPDAELIPGTYLYKVKLEAMGQNMDLIENIEIQDKGDHFFITDQMETPMGEMKEEGSFEKKSIAPRKRFMDQGPVNILMDYTATQVNLKMNISGQKKESEIKLNQACFADGPANFMQIACLPLSESYKTKVSNVDLHKMSSADYIISVDGSESIKGQDCWVISMKSAAGDPGDMVIWIGKTDRRVYQYTKIIPEMGAAKMTGTLEVK
;
A
#
# COMPACT_ATOMS: atom_id res chain seq x y z
N MET A 1 -17.60 -78.87 -18.42
CA MET A 1 -17.97 -77.43 -18.48
C MET A 1 -18.06 -76.69 -17.13
N LYS A 2 -18.29 -77.34 -15.97
CA LYS A 2 -18.39 -76.67 -14.65
C LYS A 2 -17.05 -76.24 -14.00
N LYS A 3 -15.92 -76.78 -14.38
CA LYS A 3 -14.59 -76.45 -13.79
C LYS A 3 -13.90 -75.22 -14.45
N TYR A 4 -14.27 -74.83 -15.65
CA TYR A 4 -13.68 -73.65 -16.32
C TYR A 4 -14.41 -72.36 -16.03
N PHE A 5 -15.67 -72.41 -15.56
CA PHE A 5 -16.46 -71.25 -15.18
C PHE A 5 -16.06 -70.68 -13.81
N LEU A 6 -15.50 -71.51 -12.94
CA LEU A 6 -15.08 -71.07 -11.60
C LEU A 6 -13.72 -70.41 -11.61
N MET A 7 -12.88 -70.72 -12.57
CA MET A 7 -11.53 -70.11 -12.70
C MET A 7 -11.56 -68.71 -13.32
N THR A 8 -12.52 -68.43 -14.20
CA THR A 8 -12.67 -67.13 -14.84
C THR A 8 -13.33 -66.08 -13.97
N VAL A 9 -14.19 -66.51 -13.03
CA VAL A 9 -14.81 -65.58 -12.06
C VAL A 9 -13.83 -65.18 -10.96
N VAL A 10 -12.94 -66.07 -10.54
CA VAL A 10 -11.93 -65.78 -9.51
C VAL A 10 -10.84 -64.87 -10.05
N THR A 11 -10.50 -64.92 -11.36
CA THR A 11 -9.50 -64.05 -11.99
C THR A 11 -10.08 -62.65 -12.22
N LEU A 12 -11.37 -62.49 -12.54
CA LEU A 12 -12.04 -61.21 -12.71
C LEU A 12 -12.25 -60.46 -11.41
N THR A 13 -12.52 -61.20 -10.30
CA THR A 13 -12.61 -60.61 -8.97
C THR A 13 -11.24 -60.18 -8.40
N ALA A 14 -10.15 -60.90 -8.72
CA ALA A 14 -8.80 -60.52 -8.31
C ALA A 14 -8.29 -59.26 -9.08
N LEU A 15 -8.66 -59.07 -10.34
CA LEU A 15 -8.36 -57.88 -11.11
C LEU A 15 -9.21 -56.65 -10.69
N ALA A 16 -10.43 -56.85 -10.20
CA ALA A 16 -11.26 -55.75 -9.71
C ALA A 16 -10.86 -55.29 -8.30
N VAL A 17 -10.16 -56.08 -7.48
CA VAL A 17 -9.66 -55.70 -6.17
C VAL A 17 -8.29 -55.00 -6.25
N GLN A 18 -7.51 -55.17 -7.31
CA GLN A 18 -6.23 -54.47 -7.50
C GLN A 18 -6.39 -53.05 -8.03
N ALA A 19 -7.60 -52.61 -8.43
CA ALA A 19 -7.80 -51.27 -8.99
C ALA A 19 -8.19 -50.21 -7.95
N GLN A 20 -8.16 -50.51 -6.64
CA GLN A 20 -8.51 -49.56 -5.57
C GLN A 20 -7.60 -49.61 -4.32
N SER A 21 -6.30 -49.72 -4.46
CA SER A 21 -5.42 -49.15 -3.42
C SER A 21 -5.26 -47.65 -3.67
N LYS A 22 -6.22 -46.85 -3.20
CA LYS A 22 -5.96 -45.42 -3.04
C LYS A 22 -4.68 -45.32 -2.21
N LYS A 23 -3.62 -44.70 -2.80
CA LYS A 23 -2.41 -44.35 -2.07
C LYS A 23 -2.83 -43.64 -0.78
N GLN A 24 -2.76 -44.32 0.36
CA GLN A 24 -2.88 -43.68 1.68
C GLN A 24 -1.61 -42.86 1.91
N GLY A 25 -1.71 -41.53 1.93
CA GLY A 25 -0.61 -40.63 2.15
C GLY A 25 -0.83 -39.28 1.44
N LEU A 26 -0.10 -38.27 1.87
CA LEU A 26 -0.09 -36.97 1.20
C LEU A 26 0.29 -37.13 -0.27
N PRO A 27 -0.28 -36.30 -1.17
CA PRO A 27 0.14 -36.28 -2.58
C PRO A 27 1.63 -35.87 -2.69
N PRO A 28 2.26 -36.01 -3.85
CA PRO A 28 3.64 -35.55 -4.06
C PRO A 28 3.83 -34.11 -3.55
N MET A 29 5.04 -33.80 -3.10
CA MET A 29 5.41 -32.42 -2.76
C MET A 29 5.33 -31.60 -4.05
N ILE A 30 4.44 -30.62 -4.11
CA ILE A 30 4.37 -29.68 -5.21
C ILE A 30 5.44 -28.62 -5.01
N ASP A 31 6.22 -28.34 -6.05
CA ASP A 31 7.25 -27.33 -5.99
C ASP A 31 6.65 -25.96 -5.58
N ARG A 32 7.33 -25.30 -4.65
CA ARG A 32 6.99 -23.96 -4.16
C ARG A 32 6.83 -22.96 -5.29
N GLU A 33 7.65 -23.06 -6.34
CA GLU A 33 7.62 -22.18 -7.50
C GLU A 33 6.28 -22.26 -8.24
N LEU A 34 5.64 -23.43 -8.28
CA LEU A 34 4.33 -23.58 -8.91
C LEU A 34 3.21 -22.83 -8.19
N PHE A 35 3.37 -22.54 -6.88
CA PHE A 35 2.40 -21.71 -6.13
C PHE A 35 2.72 -20.23 -6.19
N PHE A 36 4.01 -19.84 -6.07
CA PHE A 36 4.44 -18.47 -5.77
C PHE A 36 5.37 -17.83 -6.79
N GLY A 37 5.94 -18.62 -7.70
CA GLY A 37 6.65 -18.10 -8.86
C GLY A 37 5.69 -17.33 -9.79
N ASP A 38 6.23 -16.56 -10.68
CA ASP A 38 5.43 -15.85 -11.66
C ASP A 38 4.57 -16.83 -12.50
N PRO A 39 3.30 -16.49 -12.77
CA PRO A 39 2.53 -17.26 -13.73
C PRO A 39 3.19 -17.14 -15.12
N GLU A 40 3.10 -18.19 -15.92
CA GLU A 40 3.63 -18.15 -17.28
C GLU A 40 2.98 -17.04 -18.11
N ILE A 41 1.67 -16.89 -18.01
CA ILE A 41 0.88 -15.82 -18.61
C ILE A 41 -0.22 -15.42 -17.62
N SER A 42 -0.49 -14.13 -17.50
CA SER A 42 -1.58 -13.63 -16.66
C SER A 42 -2.17 -12.33 -17.21
N GLY A 43 -3.33 -11.94 -16.68
CA GLY A 43 -3.92 -10.64 -16.91
C GLY A 43 -4.19 -10.29 -18.37
N ALA A 44 -4.53 -11.26 -19.20
CA ALA A 44 -4.80 -11.00 -20.61
C ALA A 44 -5.97 -10.03 -20.80
N LYS A 45 -5.84 -9.15 -21.80
CA LYS A 45 -6.88 -8.21 -22.25
C LYS A 45 -6.93 -8.19 -23.77
N ILE A 46 -8.15 -8.16 -24.32
CA ILE A 46 -8.35 -7.90 -25.74
C ILE A 46 -8.36 -6.39 -25.99
N SER A 47 -7.73 -5.93 -27.07
CA SER A 47 -7.83 -4.52 -27.46
C SER A 47 -9.28 -4.15 -27.81
N PRO A 48 -9.75 -2.90 -27.56
CA PRO A 48 -11.11 -2.49 -27.88
C PRO A 48 -11.54 -2.80 -29.32
N ASN A 49 -10.63 -2.73 -30.29
CA ASN A 49 -10.90 -3.06 -31.69
C ASN A 49 -10.83 -4.59 -32.02
N GLY A 50 -10.47 -5.42 -31.05
CA GLY A 50 -10.39 -6.87 -31.20
C GLY A 50 -9.18 -7.40 -31.98
N ASN A 51 -8.22 -6.55 -32.37
CA ASN A 51 -7.09 -6.95 -33.21
C ASN A 51 -5.95 -7.58 -32.42
N PHE A 52 -5.81 -7.24 -31.13
CA PHE A 52 -4.70 -7.68 -30.30
C PHE A 52 -5.19 -8.31 -29.00
N ILE A 53 -4.38 -9.23 -28.48
CA ILE A 53 -4.44 -9.69 -27.09
C ILE A 53 -3.11 -9.30 -26.45
N SER A 54 -3.19 -8.49 -25.39
CA SER A 54 -2.08 -8.17 -24.50
C SER A 54 -2.15 -9.03 -23.24
N PHE A 55 -1.03 -9.24 -22.59
CA PHE A 55 -0.96 -10.03 -21.35
C PHE A 55 0.34 -9.74 -20.60
N ILE A 56 0.41 -10.19 -19.36
CA ILE A 56 1.60 -10.09 -18.52
C ILE A 56 2.34 -11.43 -18.56
N LYS A 57 3.64 -11.37 -18.82
CA LYS A 57 4.55 -12.52 -18.83
C LYS A 57 5.94 -12.07 -18.37
N PRO A 58 6.74 -12.92 -17.69
CA PRO A 58 8.11 -12.59 -17.33
C PRO A 58 8.98 -12.25 -18.56
N PHE A 59 9.79 -11.19 -18.41
CA PHE A 59 10.82 -10.78 -19.36
C PHE A 59 11.97 -10.11 -18.60
N LYS A 60 13.22 -10.49 -18.87
CA LYS A 60 14.41 -9.97 -18.15
C LYS A 60 14.29 -10.07 -16.61
N GLY A 61 13.68 -11.17 -16.11
CA GLY A 61 13.61 -11.46 -14.68
C GLY A 61 12.45 -10.84 -13.93
N THR A 62 11.55 -10.09 -14.59
CA THR A 62 10.35 -9.56 -13.94
C THR A 62 9.15 -9.54 -14.89
N ARG A 63 7.95 -9.35 -14.34
CA ARG A 63 6.70 -9.34 -15.13
C ARG A 63 6.59 -8.07 -15.96
N ASN A 64 6.41 -8.27 -17.25
CA ASN A 64 6.30 -7.24 -18.27
C ASN A 64 5.06 -7.45 -19.15
N ILE A 65 4.66 -6.44 -19.90
CA ILE A 65 3.52 -6.51 -20.82
C ILE A 65 3.99 -7.06 -22.17
N TRP A 66 3.24 -8.00 -22.69
CA TRP A 66 3.41 -8.63 -23.99
C TRP A 66 2.17 -8.42 -24.84
N ILE A 67 2.33 -8.55 -26.16
CA ILE A 67 1.26 -8.42 -27.15
C ILE A 67 1.39 -9.45 -28.25
N LYS A 68 0.25 -9.92 -28.76
CA LYS A 68 0.15 -10.67 -30.03
C LYS A 68 -1.07 -10.19 -30.81
N LYS A 69 -1.15 -10.46 -32.10
CA LYS A 69 -2.43 -10.33 -32.82
C LYS A 69 -3.41 -11.38 -32.31
N ALA A 70 -4.69 -11.04 -32.25
CA ALA A 70 -5.72 -11.94 -31.73
C ALA A 70 -5.84 -13.25 -32.53
N SER A 71 -5.55 -13.20 -33.84
CA SER A 71 -5.58 -14.32 -34.74
C SER A 71 -4.31 -15.20 -34.76
N GLU A 72 -3.23 -14.74 -34.15
CA GLU A 72 -1.94 -15.44 -34.14
C GLU A 72 -1.79 -16.29 -32.86
N PRO A 73 -0.95 -17.33 -32.86
CA PRO A 73 -0.66 -18.12 -31.66
C PRO A 73 0.19 -17.36 -30.66
N PHE A 74 0.31 -17.88 -29.43
CA PHE A 74 1.06 -17.19 -28.34
C PHE A 74 2.57 -17.13 -28.62
N GLU A 75 3.11 -18.03 -29.42
CA GLU A 75 4.52 -18.08 -29.81
C GLU A 75 4.94 -16.84 -30.65
N SER A 76 3.99 -16.18 -31.29
CA SER A 76 4.23 -14.95 -32.06
C SER A 76 4.28 -13.69 -31.14
N ALA A 77 3.99 -13.85 -29.86
CA ALA A 77 3.94 -12.74 -28.93
C ALA A 77 5.31 -12.08 -28.72
N LYS A 78 5.31 -10.76 -28.55
CA LYS A 78 6.51 -9.98 -28.25
C LYS A 78 6.31 -9.11 -27.03
N PRO A 79 7.37 -8.85 -26.24
CA PRO A 79 7.32 -7.90 -25.15
C PRO A 79 7.19 -6.48 -25.67
N ILE A 80 6.48 -5.63 -24.93
CA ILE A 80 6.35 -4.20 -25.22
C ILE A 80 6.83 -3.33 -24.07
N THR A 81 7.22 -3.94 -22.96
CA THR A 81 7.91 -3.30 -21.84
C THR A 81 9.08 -4.15 -21.38
N ALA A 82 10.10 -3.54 -20.77
CA ALA A 82 11.33 -4.23 -20.37
C ALA A 82 11.83 -3.76 -18.98
N ASP A 83 10.91 -3.65 -18.02
CA ASP A 83 11.31 -3.36 -16.64
C ASP A 83 12.10 -4.55 -16.05
N THR A 84 13.16 -4.25 -15.31
CA THR A 84 14.03 -5.26 -14.68
C THR A 84 14.00 -5.21 -13.15
N LYS A 85 13.32 -4.22 -12.57
CA LYS A 85 13.32 -3.96 -11.12
C LYS A 85 11.96 -4.21 -10.48
N ARG A 86 10.91 -3.64 -11.06
CA ARG A 86 9.57 -3.67 -10.48
C ARG A 86 8.58 -4.37 -11.41
N PRO A 87 7.86 -5.43 -10.98
CA PRO A 87 6.90 -6.10 -11.83
C PRO A 87 5.72 -5.20 -12.17
N ILE A 88 5.28 -5.21 -13.42
CA ILE A 88 4.02 -4.59 -13.84
C ILE A 88 2.89 -5.53 -13.44
N SER A 89 1.96 -5.05 -12.61
CA SER A 89 0.86 -5.85 -12.06
C SER A 89 -0.49 -5.59 -12.73
N SER A 90 -0.67 -4.39 -13.30
CA SER A 90 -1.93 -3.97 -13.91
C SER A 90 -1.70 -3.01 -15.07
N TYR A 91 -2.54 -3.13 -16.09
CA TYR A 91 -2.52 -2.27 -17.27
C TYR A 91 -3.89 -2.27 -17.95
N PHE A 92 -4.10 -1.35 -18.89
CA PHE A 92 -5.32 -1.30 -19.70
C PHE A 92 -5.04 -0.66 -21.08
N TRP A 93 -5.94 -0.86 -22.03
CA TRP A 93 -5.87 -0.24 -23.34
C TRP A 93 -6.49 1.16 -23.32
N SER A 94 -5.91 2.09 -24.10
CA SER A 94 -6.65 3.30 -24.50
C SER A 94 -7.87 2.91 -25.37
N ASN A 95 -8.90 3.72 -25.33
CA ASN A 95 -10.17 3.42 -25.96
C ASN A 95 -10.09 3.31 -27.50
N ASP A 96 -9.05 3.89 -28.13
CA ASP A 96 -8.77 3.77 -29.58
C ASP A 96 -7.83 2.58 -29.91
N SER A 97 -7.44 1.79 -28.93
CA SER A 97 -6.49 0.68 -29.09
C SER A 97 -5.08 1.09 -29.51
N LYS A 98 -4.71 2.36 -29.32
CA LYS A 98 -3.40 2.88 -29.75
C LYS A 98 -2.33 2.72 -28.69
N TYR A 99 -2.70 2.91 -27.42
CA TYR A 99 -1.77 2.83 -26.30
C TYR A 99 -2.17 1.72 -25.32
N ILE A 100 -1.17 1.16 -24.68
CA ILE A 100 -1.32 0.42 -23.43
C ILE A 100 -0.80 1.33 -22.31
N LEU A 101 -1.65 1.50 -21.29
CA LEU A 101 -1.39 2.32 -20.13
C LEU A 101 -1.19 1.42 -18.91
N TYR A 102 -0.25 1.76 -18.06
CA TYR A 102 -0.04 1.02 -16.82
C TYR A 102 0.39 1.94 -15.70
N VAL A 103 0.24 1.48 -14.48
CA VAL A 103 0.66 2.19 -13.27
C VAL A 103 1.74 1.39 -12.56
N GLN A 104 2.75 2.09 -12.04
CA GLN A 104 3.86 1.47 -11.34
C GLN A 104 4.42 2.43 -10.29
N ASP A 105 4.83 1.87 -9.14
CA ASP A 105 5.53 2.58 -8.08
C ASP A 105 7.05 2.30 -8.14
N LYS A 106 7.82 2.93 -7.27
CA LYS A 106 9.26 2.67 -7.14
C LYS A 106 9.54 1.95 -5.81
N GLY A 107 10.02 0.70 -5.91
CA GLY A 107 10.47 -0.06 -4.73
C GLY A 107 9.39 -0.36 -3.69
N GLY A 108 8.10 -0.23 -4.02
CA GLY A 108 6.99 -0.50 -3.11
C GLY A 108 6.51 0.70 -2.30
N ASP A 109 6.89 1.93 -2.69
CA ASP A 109 6.52 3.18 -1.99
C ASP A 109 5.08 3.66 -2.24
N GLU A 110 4.34 2.98 -3.13
CA GLU A 110 2.96 3.29 -3.54
C GLU A 110 2.74 4.68 -4.16
N ASN A 111 3.79 5.40 -4.50
CA ASN A 111 3.70 6.61 -5.32
C ASN A 111 3.57 6.20 -6.79
N TYR A 112 2.37 5.79 -7.16
CA TYR A 112 2.08 5.26 -8.48
C TYR A 112 2.15 6.35 -9.56
N MET A 113 2.93 6.08 -10.59
CA MET A 113 3.03 6.89 -11.80
C MET A 113 2.32 6.23 -12.96
N VAL A 114 1.81 7.02 -13.89
CA VAL A 114 1.12 6.55 -15.11
C VAL A 114 2.11 6.52 -16.27
N TYR A 115 2.16 5.38 -16.92
CA TYR A 115 2.98 5.14 -18.11
C TYR A 115 2.12 4.82 -19.33
N ALA A 116 2.62 5.18 -20.51
CA ALA A 116 2.02 4.82 -21.79
C ALA A 116 3.05 4.25 -22.76
N VAL A 117 2.68 3.18 -23.46
CA VAL A 117 3.46 2.59 -24.54
C VAL A 117 2.56 2.37 -25.75
N ASN A 118 3.03 2.78 -26.95
CA ASN A 118 2.39 2.38 -28.19
C ASN A 118 3.03 1.06 -28.67
N PRO A 119 2.29 -0.06 -28.65
CA PRO A 119 2.86 -1.36 -28.96
C PRO A 119 3.30 -1.53 -30.42
N LEU A 120 2.95 -0.59 -31.29
CA LEU A 120 3.30 -0.59 -32.72
C LEU A 120 4.48 0.33 -33.06
N ASP A 121 5.00 1.10 -32.09
CA ASP A 121 6.18 1.92 -32.30
C ASP A 121 7.42 1.05 -32.54
N LYS A 122 8.43 1.64 -33.16
CA LYS A 122 9.73 0.99 -33.37
C LYS A 122 10.36 0.65 -32.02
N SER A 123 10.86 -0.58 -31.92
CA SER A 123 11.62 -0.98 -30.73
C SER A 123 12.92 -0.17 -30.62
N ASP A 124 13.21 0.26 -29.42
CA ASP A 124 14.50 0.82 -29.04
C ASP A 124 15.60 -0.24 -29.17
N SER A 125 16.79 0.16 -29.59
CA SER A 125 17.89 -0.77 -29.87
C SER A 125 18.52 -1.38 -28.62
N GLU A 126 18.44 -0.69 -27.48
CA GLU A 126 19.03 -1.14 -26.22
C GLU A 126 18.08 -2.07 -25.45
N THR A 127 16.83 -1.66 -25.33
CA THR A 127 15.82 -2.42 -24.57
C THR A 127 15.19 -3.55 -25.36
N GLY A 128 15.11 -3.43 -26.69
CA GLY A 128 14.46 -4.37 -27.61
C GLY A 128 12.94 -4.24 -27.64
N VAL A 129 12.36 -3.23 -26.98
CA VAL A 129 10.92 -2.97 -26.87
C VAL A 129 10.59 -1.53 -27.26
N PRO A 130 9.33 -1.19 -27.61
CA PRO A 130 8.91 0.19 -27.79
C PRO A 130 9.17 1.05 -26.56
N ASN A 131 9.45 2.34 -26.77
CA ASN A 131 9.71 3.26 -25.67
C ASN A 131 8.43 3.49 -24.82
N SER A 132 8.55 3.25 -23.53
CA SER A 132 7.50 3.49 -22.56
C SER A 132 7.72 4.86 -21.90
N ARG A 133 6.72 5.75 -21.97
CA ARG A 133 6.79 7.12 -21.47
C ARG A 133 6.15 7.22 -20.11
N ASN A 134 6.83 7.78 -19.12
CA ASN A 134 6.22 8.23 -17.88
C ASN A 134 5.43 9.52 -18.12
N LEU A 135 4.13 9.50 -17.91
CA LEU A 135 3.24 10.63 -18.16
C LEU A 135 3.05 11.53 -16.92
N THR A 136 3.47 11.06 -15.76
CA THR A 136 3.32 11.76 -14.47
C THR A 136 4.62 11.72 -13.67
N ASP A 137 5.77 11.99 -14.33
CA ASP A 137 7.10 11.90 -13.74
C ASP A 137 7.35 13.00 -12.70
N LYS A 138 6.78 12.80 -11.51
CA LYS A 138 6.97 13.68 -10.35
C LYS A 138 7.35 12.82 -9.13
N PRO A 139 8.51 13.09 -8.50
CA PRO A 139 8.95 12.34 -7.32
C PRO A 139 7.95 12.47 -6.17
N LYS A 140 7.70 11.35 -5.47
CA LYS A 140 6.81 11.28 -4.29
C LYS A 140 5.35 11.71 -4.56
N VAL A 141 4.95 11.79 -5.82
CA VAL A 141 3.58 12.11 -6.22
C VAL A 141 2.86 10.84 -6.63
N ARG A 142 1.65 10.67 -6.11
CA ARG A 142 0.76 9.57 -6.44
C ARG A 142 -0.26 10.03 -7.48
N ALA A 143 -0.35 9.29 -8.57
CA ALA A 143 -1.41 9.47 -9.56
C ALA A 143 -2.59 8.55 -9.25
N MET A 144 -3.82 9.09 -9.39
CA MET A 144 -5.08 8.35 -9.37
C MET A 144 -5.81 8.55 -10.69
N ILE A 145 -6.39 7.50 -11.26
CA ILE A 145 -7.14 7.58 -12.50
C ILE A 145 -8.63 7.67 -12.16
N TYR A 146 -9.30 8.75 -12.57
CA TYR A 146 -10.72 8.95 -12.33
C TYR A 146 -11.58 8.57 -13.54
N SER A 147 -11.11 8.84 -14.77
CA SER A 147 -11.85 8.51 -15.98
C SER A 147 -10.94 8.39 -17.20
N VAL A 148 -11.29 7.48 -18.10
CA VAL A 148 -10.70 7.33 -19.43
C VAL A 148 -11.83 7.56 -20.45
N PRO A 149 -11.95 8.78 -21.02
CA PRO A 149 -13.08 9.17 -21.85
C PRO A 149 -13.25 8.30 -23.09
N LEU A 150 -14.50 7.99 -23.44
CA LEU A 150 -14.85 7.35 -24.70
C LEU A 150 -14.91 8.36 -25.85
N SER A 151 -15.32 9.58 -25.57
CA SER A 151 -15.51 10.64 -26.56
C SER A 151 -14.18 11.19 -27.10
N ASN A 152 -13.11 11.11 -26.31
CA ASN A 152 -11.77 11.52 -26.70
C ASN A 152 -10.73 10.54 -26.12
N PRO A 153 -10.38 9.48 -26.85
CA PRO A 153 -9.53 8.41 -26.37
C PRO A 153 -8.06 8.82 -26.14
N ASP A 154 -7.64 10.03 -26.53
CA ASP A 154 -6.30 10.59 -26.24
C ASP A 154 -6.27 11.32 -24.89
N LEU A 155 -7.36 11.33 -24.14
CA LEU A 155 -7.44 11.98 -22.83
C LEU A 155 -7.62 11.00 -21.68
N MET A 156 -7.15 11.40 -20.52
CA MET A 156 -7.46 10.82 -19.21
C MET A 156 -7.76 11.95 -18.21
N TYR A 157 -8.60 11.66 -17.23
CA TYR A 157 -8.79 12.50 -16.06
C TYR A 157 -8.14 11.82 -14.87
N ILE A 158 -7.14 12.48 -14.29
CA ILE A 158 -6.32 11.94 -13.21
C ILE A 158 -6.26 12.88 -12.02
N GLY A 159 -5.98 12.34 -10.86
CA GLY A 159 -5.61 13.09 -9.67
C GLY A 159 -4.12 13.03 -9.44
N LEU A 160 -3.52 14.15 -9.04
CA LEU A 160 -2.14 14.21 -8.55
C LEU A 160 -2.13 14.92 -7.19
N ASN A 161 -1.41 14.35 -6.23
CA ASN A 161 -1.22 14.96 -4.91
C ASN A 161 0.11 15.73 -4.82
N ASP A 162 0.44 16.43 -5.91
CA ASP A 162 1.69 17.17 -6.05
C ASP A 162 1.74 18.51 -5.32
N ARG A 163 0.59 19.08 -5.01
CA ARG A 163 0.46 20.30 -4.21
C ARG A 163 0.27 19.98 -2.73
N ASP A 164 -0.57 19.00 -2.42
CA ASP A 164 -0.86 18.55 -1.06
C ASP A 164 -0.79 17.01 -1.01
N PRO A 165 0.11 16.41 -0.22
CA PRO A 165 0.25 14.96 -0.15
C PRO A 165 -1.02 14.20 0.26
N ALA A 166 -1.98 14.87 0.93
CA ALA A 166 -3.24 14.27 1.38
C ALA A 166 -4.32 14.30 0.30
N TRP A 167 -4.33 15.30 -0.58
CA TRP A 167 -5.42 15.58 -1.49
C TRP A 167 -4.95 15.66 -2.95
N HIS A 168 -5.74 15.04 -3.84
CA HIS A 168 -5.42 14.98 -5.25
C HIS A 168 -6.16 16.08 -6.02
N ASP A 169 -5.42 16.97 -6.65
CA ASP A 169 -5.95 17.92 -7.62
C ASP A 169 -6.39 17.20 -8.89
N LEU A 170 -7.42 17.68 -9.56
CA LEU A 170 -7.94 17.09 -10.80
C LEU A 170 -7.22 17.65 -12.02
N TYR A 171 -6.60 16.78 -12.79
CA TYR A 171 -5.92 17.11 -14.05
C TYR A 171 -6.57 16.39 -15.23
N GLN A 172 -6.50 17.03 -16.39
CA GLN A 172 -6.63 16.39 -17.68
C GLN A 172 -5.24 16.06 -18.20
N LEU A 173 -5.02 14.80 -18.54
CA LEU A 173 -3.77 14.29 -19.10
C LEU A 173 -4.01 13.90 -20.56
N LYS A 174 -3.17 14.41 -21.46
CA LYS A 174 -3.15 14.02 -22.87
C LYS A 174 -2.17 12.86 -23.06
N ILE A 175 -2.68 11.68 -23.43
CA ILE A 175 -1.92 10.43 -23.49
C ILE A 175 -0.78 10.53 -24.52
N SER A 176 -1.06 11.11 -25.70
CA SER A 176 -0.11 11.19 -26.80
C SER A 176 1.11 12.08 -26.52
N THR A 177 0.99 13.10 -25.68
CA THR A 177 2.03 14.09 -25.41
C THR A 177 2.55 14.10 -23.98
N GLY A 178 1.75 13.61 -23.00
CA GLY A 178 2.02 13.76 -21.57
C GLY A 178 1.63 15.15 -21.03
N GLU A 179 0.98 16.00 -21.84
CA GLU A 179 0.55 17.33 -21.41
C GLU A 179 -0.47 17.22 -20.27
N LEU A 180 -0.20 17.91 -19.18
CA LEU A 180 -1.05 18.01 -18.00
C LEU A 180 -1.71 19.39 -17.95
N LYS A 181 -3.03 19.40 -17.78
CA LYS A 181 -3.80 20.62 -17.57
C LYS A 181 -4.59 20.51 -16.27
N LEU A 182 -4.30 21.39 -15.31
CA LEU A 182 -5.08 21.50 -14.08
C LEU A 182 -6.53 21.91 -14.41
N LEU A 183 -7.50 21.12 -13.96
CA LEU A 183 -8.93 21.41 -14.12
C LEU A 183 -9.56 21.93 -12.83
N ARG A 184 -9.19 21.35 -11.69
CA ARG A 184 -9.70 21.73 -10.38
C ARG A 184 -8.62 21.54 -9.33
N GLN A 185 -8.38 22.53 -8.53
CA GLN A 185 -7.64 22.47 -7.29
C GLN A 185 -8.56 21.86 -6.22
N ASN A 186 -8.00 20.97 -5.38
CA ASN A 186 -8.76 20.27 -4.35
C ASN A 186 -8.53 20.92 -2.99
N ASP A 187 -9.25 21.96 -2.70
CA ASP A 187 -9.22 22.67 -1.41
C ASP A 187 -10.41 22.28 -0.49
N GLU A 188 -11.27 21.36 -0.95
CA GLU A 188 -12.49 20.96 -0.25
C GLU A 188 -12.53 19.47 0.11
N ARG A 189 -11.39 18.81 0.24
CA ARG A 189 -11.25 17.40 0.67
C ARG A 189 -11.97 16.40 -0.24
N MET A 190 -11.96 16.62 -1.56
CA MET A 190 -12.56 15.71 -2.53
C MET A 190 -11.75 14.42 -2.62
N VAL A 191 -12.43 13.28 -2.53
CA VAL A 191 -11.84 11.92 -2.62
C VAL A 191 -12.11 11.25 -3.95
N ALA A 192 -13.09 11.73 -4.72
CA ALA A 192 -13.40 11.24 -6.06
C ALA A 192 -14.05 12.32 -6.95
N TRP A 193 -13.76 12.20 -8.25
CA TRP A 193 -14.37 12.99 -9.31
C TRP A 193 -15.06 12.06 -10.30
N ILE A 194 -16.34 12.29 -10.59
CA ILE A 194 -17.19 11.34 -11.31
C ILE A 194 -17.76 11.98 -12.57
N PHE A 195 -17.52 11.31 -13.68
CA PHE A 195 -17.91 11.75 -15.02
C PHE A 195 -19.13 10.97 -15.51
N ASP A 196 -20.01 11.63 -16.27
CA ASP A 196 -21.16 10.99 -16.87
C ASP A 196 -20.82 10.26 -18.19
N LEU A 197 -21.80 9.61 -18.81
CA LEU A 197 -21.64 8.88 -20.07
C LEU A 197 -21.25 9.76 -21.29
N LYS A 198 -21.18 11.07 -21.11
CA LYS A 198 -20.71 12.05 -22.10
C LYS A 198 -19.38 12.69 -21.68
N ASP A 199 -18.67 12.04 -20.79
CA ASP A 199 -17.37 12.46 -20.25
C ASP A 199 -17.40 13.86 -19.60
N LYS A 200 -18.54 14.29 -19.07
CA LYS A 200 -18.67 15.53 -18.32
C LYS A 200 -18.53 15.26 -16.83
N LEU A 201 -17.73 16.06 -16.14
CA LEU A 201 -17.66 16.06 -14.69
C LEU A 201 -19.01 16.48 -14.11
N ARG A 202 -19.67 15.58 -13.38
CA ARG A 202 -21.02 15.78 -12.85
C ARG A 202 -21.11 15.66 -11.34
N LEU A 203 -20.31 14.80 -10.76
CA LEU A 203 -20.34 14.54 -9.32
C LEU A 203 -18.93 14.55 -8.74
N ALA A 204 -18.87 14.83 -7.44
CA ALA A 204 -17.67 14.67 -6.63
C ALA A 204 -18.05 14.05 -5.29
N MET A 205 -17.12 13.33 -4.67
CA MET A 205 -17.29 12.83 -3.30
C MET A 205 -16.35 13.61 -2.38
N ARG A 206 -16.87 14.10 -1.26
CA ARG A 206 -16.14 14.83 -0.25
C ARG A 206 -16.10 14.05 1.07
N SER A 207 -14.91 13.92 1.67
CA SER A 207 -14.76 13.45 3.05
C SER A 207 -14.78 14.65 3.99
N ASN A 208 -15.75 14.72 4.87
CA ASN A 208 -15.88 15.79 5.86
C ASN A 208 -14.96 15.54 7.07
N GLU A 209 -14.73 16.56 7.88
CA GLU A 209 -13.84 16.49 9.05
C GLU A 209 -14.36 15.55 10.15
N ASP A 210 -15.69 15.41 10.25
CA ASP A 210 -16.34 14.48 11.17
C ASP A 210 -16.31 13.01 10.69
N GLY A 211 -15.76 12.76 9.48
CA GLY A 211 -15.68 11.44 8.86
C GLY A 211 -16.89 11.06 8.02
N SER A 212 -17.94 11.89 8.00
CA SER A 212 -19.08 11.71 7.11
C SER A 212 -18.67 11.94 5.64
N THR A 213 -19.45 11.46 4.71
CA THR A 213 -19.16 11.58 3.27
C THR A 213 -20.35 12.20 2.55
N ASP A 214 -20.07 13.19 1.71
CA ASP A 214 -21.06 13.80 0.82
C ASP A 214 -20.87 13.39 -0.64
N LEU A 215 -21.95 13.10 -1.33
CA LEU A 215 -21.99 13.14 -2.80
C LEU A 215 -22.47 14.52 -3.23
N LEU A 216 -21.67 15.19 -4.02
CA LEU A 216 -21.89 16.56 -4.46
C LEU A 216 -22.18 16.58 -5.96
N ARG A 217 -23.19 17.32 -6.38
CA ARG A 217 -23.36 17.69 -7.78
C ARG A 217 -22.40 18.84 -8.10
N VAL A 218 -21.69 18.73 -9.19
CA VAL A 218 -20.74 19.74 -9.66
C VAL A 218 -21.47 20.71 -10.58
N ASP A 219 -21.82 21.88 -10.07
CA ASP A 219 -22.37 22.99 -10.83
C ASP A 219 -21.23 23.97 -11.22
N PRO A 220 -21.43 24.89 -12.20
CA PRO A 220 -20.36 25.76 -12.69
C PRO A 220 -19.66 26.62 -11.62
N LYS A 221 -20.40 26.99 -10.56
CA LYS A 221 -19.90 27.88 -9.48
C LYS A 221 -20.04 27.31 -8.08
N ALA A 222 -20.51 26.07 -7.91
CA ALA A 222 -20.78 25.50 -6.60
C ALA A 222 -20.78 23.98 -6.62
N PHE A 223 -20.43 23.39 -5.48
CA PHE A 223 -20.70 21.99 -5.17
C PHE A 223 -21.98 21.90 -4.34
N VAL A 224 -22.97 21.18 -4.85
CA VAL A 224 -24.30 21.05 -4.22
C VAL A 224 -24.45 19.66 -3.62
N PRO A 225 -24.56 19.52 -2.28
CA PRO A 225 -24.76 18.22 -1.63
C PRO A 225 -26.10 17.59 -2.09
N ILE A 226 -26.02 16.36 -2.58
CA ILE A 226 -27.19 15.59 -3.07
C ILE A 226 -27.42 14.29 -2.31
N TYR A 227 -26.39 13.76 -1.66
CA TYR A 227 -26.48 12.57 -0.83
C TYR A 227 -25.45 12.67 0.29
N HIS A 228 -25.77 12.12 1.47
CA HIS A 228 -24.92 12.18 2.65
C HIS A 228 -24.99 10.85 3.39
N CYS A 229 -23.85 10.37 3.89
CA CYS A 229 -23.74 9.25 4.79
C CYS A 229 -22.91 9.62 6.00
N ASP A 230 -23.32 9.13 7.17
CA ASP A 230 -22.55 9.27 8.41
C ASP A 230 -21.24 8.42 8.34
N VAL A 231 -20.34 8.64 9.31
CA VAL A 231 -18.99 8.03 9.32
C VAL A 231 -18.98 6.49 9.25
N LEU A 232 -20.00 5.80 9.76
CA LEU A 232 -20.13 4.33 9.72
C LEU A 232 -21.02 3.82 8.58
N GLU A 233 -21.53 4.72 7.77
CA GLU A 233 -22.30 4.41 6.58
C GLU A 233 -21.45 4.62 5.33
N ASN A 234 -21.84 4.03 4.21
CA ASN A 234 -21.15 4.25 2.95
C ASN A 234 -22.11 4.33 1.76
N PHE A 235 -21.60 4.90 0.69
CA PHE A 235 -22.20 4.84 -0.63
C PHE A 235 -21.09 4.84 -1.70
N ALA A 236 -21.41 4.29 -2.87
CA ALA A 236 -20.54 4.31 -4.03
C ALA A 236 -21.38 4.55 -5.31
N PRO A 237 -21.14 5.65 -6.06
CA PRO A 237 -21.70 5.81 -7.41
C PRO A 237 -21.11 4.74 -8.33
N ILE A 238 -21.98 4.00 -9.04
CA ILE A 238 -21.57 2.89 -9.88
C ILE A 238 -21.59 3.26 -11.36
N TYR A 239 -22.72 3.80 -11.83
CA TYR A 239 -22.93 4.06 -13.25
C TYR A 239 -24.01 5.11 -13.48
N PHE A 240 -23.78 6.02 -14.43
CA PHE A 240 -24.83 6.96 -14.83
C PHE A 240 -25.93 6.28 -15.64
N HIS A 241 -27.17 6.63 -15.37
CA HIS A 241 -28.30 6.24 -16.21
C HIS A 241 -28.28 7.03 -17.52
N THR A 242 -28.84 6.46 -18.58
CA THR A 242 -28.83 7.04 -19.94
C THR A 242 -29.54 8.39 -20.05
N ASP A 243 -30.42 8.72 -19.11
CA ASP A 243 -31.10 10.03 -19.06
C ASP A 243 -30.17 11.18 -18.62
N GLY A 244 -28.98 10.87 -18.12
CA GLY A 244 -28.00 11.84 -17.64
C GLY A 244 -28.40 12.60 -16.38
N ALA A 245 -29.55 12.26 -15.79
CA ALA A 245 -30.10 12.89 -14.60
C ALA A 245 -30.12 11.96 -13.39
N GLN A 246 -29.81 10.70 -13.57
CA GLN A 246 -29.83 9.71 -12.52
C GLN A 246 -28.50 8.93 -12.50
N VAL A 247 -28.11 8.46 -11.31
CA VAL A 247 -26.93 7.63 -11.08
C VAL A 247 -27.30 6.40 -10.26
N TYR A 248 -26.83 5.23 -10.66
CA TYR A 248 -26.89 4.03 -9.85
C TYR A 248 -25.92 4.18 -8.69
N LEU A 249 -26.41 3.97 -7.49
CA LEU A 249 -25.68 4.14 -6.25
C LEU A 249 -25.84 2.91 -5.38
N GLU A 250 -24.74 2.28 -5.00
CA GLU A 250 -24.73 1.35 -3.88
C GLU A 250 -24.79 2.12 -2.56
N THR A 251 -25.53 1.64 -1.58
CA THR A 251 -25.55 2.26 -0.25
C THR A 251 -26.06 1.33 0.85
N ASN A 252 -25.49 1.51 2.06
CA ASN A 252 -26.00 0.93 3.31
C ASN A 252 -26.61 1.97 4.26
N LYS A 253 -26.91 3.16 3.74
CA LYS A 253 -27.48 4.27 4.52
C LYS A 253 -28.79 3.89 5.19
N GLY A 254 -28.93 4.33 6.46
CA GLY A 254 -30.12 4.20 7.29
C GLY A 254 -29.94 3.22 8.43
N THR A 255 -30.48 3.56 9.59
CA THR A 255 -30.35 2.77 10.84
C THR A 255 -30.95 1.34 10.71
N ASN A 256 -31.95 1.15 9.87
CA ASN A 256 -32.60 -0.14 9.61
C ASN A 256 -32.01 -0.88 8.40
N THR A 257 -31.00 -0.32 7.72
CA THR A 257 -30.35 -0.94 6.58
C THR A 257 -29.12 -1.71 7.08
N ASP A 258 -29.16 -3.02 7.00
CA ASP A 258 -28.04 -3.89 7.34
C ASP A 258 -27.21 -4.22 6.10
N ILE A 259 -27.78 -4.95 5.15
CA ILE A 259 -27.10 -5.25 3.88
C ILE A 259 -27.21 -4.06 2.91
N SER A 260 -26.13 -3.78 2.18
CA SER A 260 -26.13 -2.74 1.17
C SER A 260 -27.07 -3.07 0.01
N LYS A 261 -27.58 -2.03 -0.65
CA LYS A 261 -28.56 -2.10 -1.74
C LYS A 261 -28.18 -1.18 -2.88
N LEU A 262 -28.67 -1.48 -4.05
CA LEU A 262 -28.62 -0.62 -5.23
C LEU A 262 -29.84 0.28 -5.29
N ILE A 263 -29.62 1.57 -5.42
CA ILE A 263 -30.64 2.58 -5.68
C ILE A 263 -30.33 3.37 -6.95
N LEU A 264 -31.32 4.05 -7.48
CA LEU A 264 -31.17 5.04 -8.53
C LEU A 264 -31.45 6.41 -7.92
N LEU A 265 -30.43 7.26 -7.85
CA LEU A 265 -30.50 8.60 -7.28
C LEU A 265 -30.65 9.64 -8.40
N ASN A 266 -31.67 10.46 -8.33
CA ASN A 266 -31.81 11.60 -9.23
C ASN A 266 -30.97 12.78 -8.71
N ILE A 267 -29.97 13.20 -9.48
CA ILE A 267 -28.98 14.22 -9.08
C ILE A 267 -29.56 15.65 -9.06
N LEU A 268 -30.77 15.89 -9.60
CA LEU A 268 -31.40 17.21 -9.65
C LEU A 268 -32.33 17.41 -8.46
N ASN A 269 -33.22 16.45 -8.19
CA ASN A 269 -34.25 16.56 -7.16
C ASN A 269 -34.01 15.65 -5.94
N LYS A 270 -32.89 14.94 -5.92
CA LYS A 270 -32.45 14.05 -4.84
C LYS A 270 -33.34 12.84 -4.55
N LYS A 271 -34.27 12.54 -5.47
CA LYS A 271 -35.20 11.40 -5.32
C LYS A 271 -34.44 10.09 -5.42
N GLU A 272 -34.59 9.23 -4.41
CA GLU A 272 -34.12 7.87 -4.41
C GLU A 272 -35.18 6.91 -4.91
N THR A 273 -34.79 5.95 -5.73
CA THR A 273 -35.64 4.86 -6.18
C THR A 273 -34.90 3.54 -5.93
N PHE A 274 -35.51 2.64 -5.16
CA PHE A 274 -34.95 1.33 -4.92
C PHE A 274 -34.84 0.53 -6.22
N VAL A 275 -33.69 -0.08 -6.48
CA VAL A 275 -33.44 -0.95 -7.63
C VAL A 275 -33.41 -2.40 -7.19
N GLU A 276 -32.45 -2.77 -6.33
CA GLU A 276 -32.26 -4.16 -5.92
C GLU A 276 -31.44 -4.25 -4.63
N SER A 277 -31.64 -5.32 -3.89
CA SER A 277 -30.74 -5.84 -2.84
C SER A 277 -30.64 -7.34 -3.01
N ASP A 278 -29.79 -8.03 -2.22
CA ASP A 278 -29.66 -9.47 -2.33
C ASP A 278 -31.07 -10.15 -2.28
N PRO A 279 -31.48 -10.86 -3.33
CA PRO A 279 -32.77 -11.56 -3.34
C PRO A 279 -32.91 -12.61 -2.23
N GLU A 280 -31.77 -13.15 -1.76
CA GLU A 280 -31.74 -14.08 -0.62
C GLU A 280 -31.61 -13.38 0.74
N LYS A 281 -31.40 -12.07 0.77
CA LYS A 281 -31.28 -11.22 1.96
C LYS A 281 -30.18 -11.67 2.94
N LYS A 282 -29.06 -12.14 2.41
CA LYS A 282 -27.96 -12.71 3.21
C LYS A 282 -26.70 -11.85 3.21
N VAL A 283 -26.42 -11.16 2.08
CA VAL A 283 -25.15 -10.48 1.84
C VAL A 283 -25.34 -9.12 1.23
N ASP A 284 -24.32 -8.29 1.32
CA ASP A 284 -24.28 -6.98 0.69
C ASP A 284 -24.39 -7.08 -0.83
N PHE A 285 -24.83 -6.00 -1.46
CA PHE A 285 -24.72 -5.82 -2.91
C PHE A 285 -23.25 -5.97 -3.32
N GLY A 286 -22.98 -6.77 -4.36
CA GLY A 286 -21.62 -7.02 -4.81
C GLY A 286 -21.22 -6.12 -5.95
N SER A 287 -21.89 -6.25 -7.10
CA SER A 287 -21.65 -5.40 -8.28
C SER A 287 -22.83 -5.41 -9.25
N ALA A 288 -22.85 -4.43 -10.13
CA ALA A 288 -23.67 -4.43 -11.33
C ALA A 288 -22.78 -4.23 -12.56
N GLU A 289 -23.00 -5.08 -13.56
CA GLU A 289 -22.29 -4.97 -14.83
C GLU A 289 -23.17 -4.30 -15.87
N PHE A 290 -22.60 -3.38 -16.64
CA PHE A 290 -23.31 -2.61 -17.67
C PHE A 290 -22.64 -2.82 -19.04
N SER A 291 -23.44 -2.89 -20.10
CA SER A 291 -22.93 -2.81 -21.45
C SER A 291 -22.39 -1.42 -21.75
N GLU A 292 -21.14 -1.31 -22.18
CA GLU A 292 -20.59 -0.02 -22.64
C GLU A 292 -21.23 0.44 -23.96
N LEU A 293 -21.76 -0.49 -24.75
CA LEU A 293 -22.39 -0.22 -26.03
C LEU A 293 -23.83 0.29 -25.90
N THR A 294 -24.62 -0.33 -25.01
CA THR A 294 -26.05 -0.02 -24.85
C THR A 294 -26.38 0.72 -23.56
N HIS A 295 -25.43 0.79 -22.64
CA HIS A 295 -25.57 1.34 -21.28
C HIS A 295 -26.65 0.65 -20.43
N LYS A 296 -27.08 -0.55 -20.82
CA LYS A 296 -28.04 -1.36 -20.06
C LYS A 296 -27.32 -2.20 -19.02
N MET A 297 -27.96 -2.39 -17.89
CA MET A 297 -27.49 -3.34 -16.88
C MET A 297 -27.60 -4.77 -17.41
N LEU A 298 -26.51 -5.52 -17.39
CA LEU A 298 -26.42 -6.90 -17.86
C LEU A 298 -26.78 -7.90 -16.76
N TYR A 299 -26.21 -7.74 -15.59
CA TYR A 299 -26.47 -8.54 -14.39
C TYR A 299 -26.05 -7.80 -13.12
N THR A 300 -26.55 -8.28 -12.00
CA THR A 300 -26.06 -7.96 -10.65
C THR A 300 -25.42 -9.20 -10.02
N SER A 301 -24.47 -9.00 -9.11
CA SER A 301 -23.81 -10.09 -8.41
C SER A 301 -23.85 -9.92 -6.90
N TYR A 302 -23.93 -11.06 -6.20
CA TYR A 302 -23.88 -11.16 -4.74
C TYR A 302 -22.99 -12.34 -4.36
N THR A 303 -22.19 -12.21 -3.33
CA THR A 303 -21.26 -13.27 -2.93
C THR A 303 -21.47 -13.67 -1.46
N GLU A 304 -22.06 -14.84 -1.25
CA GLU A 304 -22.09 -15.52 0.03
C GLU A 304 -20.89 -16.46 0.12
N ASP A 305 -21.10 -17.78 -0.03
CA ASP A 305 -20.02 -18.76 -0.18
C ASP A 305 -19.37 -18.69 -1.56
N LYS A 306 -20.20 -18.49 -2.58
CA LYS A 306 -19.82 -18.36 -4.01
C LYS A 306 -20.59 -17.22 -4.67
N PRO A 307 -20.10 -16.67 -5.79
CA PRO A 307 -20.83 -15.66 -6.53
C PRO A 307 -22.17 -16.17 -7.05
N ARG A 308 -23.21 -15.37 -6.90
CA ARG A 308 -24.54 -15.56 -7.48
C ARG A 308 -24.80 -14.39 -8.46
N LEU A 309 -25.16 -14.71 -9.71
CA LEU A 309 -25.47 -13.74 -10.76
C LEU A 309 -26.97 -13.68 -11.01
N TYR A 310 -27.51 -12.47 -11.08
CA TYR A 310 -28.92 -12.21 -11.39
C TYR A 310 -29.00 -11.41 -12.70
N TRP A 311 -29.25 -12.14 -13.78
CA TRP A 311 -29.20 -11.62 -15.14
C TRP A 311 -30.36 -10.68 -15.44
N LYS A 312 -30.05 -9.57 -16.13
CA LYS A 312 -31.01 -8.60 -16.67
C LYS A 312 -31.04 -8.68 -18.21
N ASP A 313 -29.99 -9.17 -18.85
CA ASP A 313 -29.91 -9.47 -20.27
C ASP A 313 -30.11 -10.97 -20.52
N LYS A 314 -31.23 -11.32 -21.19
CA LYS A 314 -31.63 -12.71 -21.39
C LYS A 314 -30.77 -13.45 -22.43
N GLU A 315 -30.25 -12.71 -23.42
CA GLU A 315 -29.36 -13.28 -24.41
C GLU A 315 -28.03 -13.71 -23.80
N LEU A 316 -27.41 -12.78 -23.06
CA LEU A 316 -26.15 -13.05 -22.35
C LEU A 316 -26.32 -14.12 -21.28
N GLU A 317 -27.46 -14.17 -20.56
CA GLU A 317 -27.80 -15.26 -19.63
C GLU A 317 -27.79 -16.63 -20.33
N SER A 318 -28.44 -16.72 -21.51
CA SER A 318 -28.48 -17.96 -22.27
C SER A 318 -27.10 -18.41 -22.73
N GLU A 319 -26.26 -17.46 -23.17
CA GLU A 319 -24.87 -17.72 -23.56
C GLU A 319 -24.04 -18.18 -22.36
N TYR A 320 -24.15 -17.49 -21.25
CA TYR A 320 -23.45 -17.86 -20.01
C TYR A 320 -23.84 -19.26 -19.54
N ASN A 321 -25.12 -19.59 -19.55
CA ASN A 321 -25.60 -20.92 -19.18
C ASN A 321 -25.08 -22.02 -20.13
N SER A 322 -24.88 -21.71 -21.39
CA SER A 322 -24.24 -22.63 -22.37
C SER A 322 -22.78 -22.82 -22.06
N LEU A 323 -22.06 -21.76 -21.72
CA LEU A 323 -20.65 -21.84 -21.27
C LEU A 323 -20.51 -22.63 -19.96
N LYS A 324 -21.40 -22.44 -18.98
CA LYS A 324 -21.40 -23.23 -17.73
C LYS A 324 -21.63 -24.72 -17.98
N LYS A 325 -22.46 -25.07 -18.98
CA LYS A 325 -22.64 -26.48 -19.40
C LYS A 325 -21.38 -27.03 -20.08
N GLN A 326 -20.74 -26.24 -20.92
CA GLN A 326 -19.49 -26.60 -21.57
C GLN A 326 -18.36 -26.84 -20.58
N PHE A 327 -18.22 -25.99 -19.59
CA PHE A 327 -17.17 -26.04 -18.56
C PHE A 327 -17.70 -26.59 -17.23
N LYS A 328 -18.35 -27.76 -17.30
CA LYS A 328 -18.98 -28.39 -16.15
C LYS A 328 -18.04 -28.50 -14.95
N GLY A 329 -18.53 -28.08 -13.78
CA GLY A 329 -17.79 -28.14 -12.50
C GLY A 329 -16.85 -26.94 -12.27
N LYS A 330 -16.80 -25.99 -13.19
CA LYS A 330 -15.99 -24.75 -13.04
C LYS A 330 -16.87 -23.51 -12.97
N GLU A 331 -16.37 -22.50 -12.32
CA GLU A 331 -16.90 -21.16 -12.44
C GLU A 331 -16.45 -20.54 -13.78
N VAL A 332 -17.25 -19.65 -14.32
CA VAL A 332 -17.02 -18.96 -15.58
C VAL A 332 -17.11 -17.46 -15.33
N SER A 333 -16.13 -16.71 -15.78
CA SER A 333 -16.12 -15.25 -15.73
C SER A 333 -15.94 -14.69 -17.13
N LEU A 334 -16.85 -13.81 -17.57
CA LEU A 334 -16.70 -13.04 -18.80
C LEU A 334 -16.01 -11.72 -18.46
N TYR A 335 -14.98 -11.35 -19.21
CA TYR A 335 -14.26 -10.11 -18.98
C TYR A 335 -13.59 -9.61 -20.28
N SER A 336 -13.10 -8.37 -20.23
CA SER A 336 -12.40 -7.76 -21.36
C SER A 336 -13.13 -7.92 -22.71
N PRO A 337 -14.34 -7.36 -22.87
CA PRO A 337 -15.04 -7.37 -24.15
C PRO A 337 -14.32 -6.50 -25.19
N THR A 338 -14.54 -6.80 -26.47
CA THR A 338 -14.31 -5.81 -27.55
C THR A 338 -15.34 -4.69 -27.46
N ARG A 339 -15.05 -3.52 -28.06
CA ARG A 339 -15.97 -2.36 -28.05
C ARG A 339 -17.37 -2.68 -28.60
N ASP A 340 -17.46 -3.57 -29.58
CA ASP A 340 -18.72 -4.04 -30.16
C ASP A 340 -19.36 -5.20 -29.36
N GLU A 341 -18.76 -5.58 -28.24
CA GLU A 341 -19.17 -6.66 -27.34
C GLU A 341 -19.40 -8.01 -28.06
N ARG A 342 -18.77 -8.22 -29.22
CA ARG A 342 -18.87 -9.49 -29.99
C ARG A 342 -17.87 -10.54 -29.53
N LYS A 343 -16.76 -10.13 -28.92
CA LYS A 343 -15.77 -11.04 -28.37
C LYS A 343 -15.49 -10.72 -26.91
N TYR A 344 -15.32 -11.78 -26.12
CA TYR A 344 -14.95 -11.70 -24.71
C TYR A 344 -13.76 -12.60 -24.43
N LEU A 345 -12.90 -12.24 -23.52
CA LEU A 345 -12.11 -13.23 -22.81
C LEU A 345 -12.98 -13.86 -21.72
N ILE A 346 -12.88 -15.17 -21.57
CA ILE A 346 -13.52 -15.90 -20.49
C ILE A 346 -12.47 -16.65 -19.69
N ALA A 347 -12.59 -16.61 -18.38
CA ALA A 347 -11.79 -17.40 -17.45
C ALA A 347 -12.67 -18.51 -16.85
N THR A 348 -12.16 -19.71 -16.82
CA THR A 348 -12.75 -20.83 -16.08
C THR A 348 -11.85 -21.20 -14.94
N TYR A 349 -12.38 -21.41 -13.74
CA TYR A 349 -11.58 -21.70 -12.54
C TYR A 349 -12.39 -22.53 -11.51
N SER A 350 -11.68 -23.05 -10.51
CA SER A 350 -12.28 -23.63 -9.33
C SER A 350 -11.35 -23.47 -8.12
N ASP A 351 -11.72 -24.02 -7.00
CA ASP A 351 -10.87 -24.09 -5.81
C ASP A 351 -9.62 -24.97 -5.98
N THR A 352 -9.66 -25.89 -6.93
CA THR A 352 -8.54 -26.80 -7.30
C THR A 352 -8.02 -26.55 -8.70
N ASP A 353 -8.30 -25.38 -9.29
CA ASP A 353 -7.81 -25.01 -10.63
C ASP A 353 -7.55 -23.50 -10.68
N PRO A 354 -6.28 -23.04 -10.81
CA PRO A 354 -5.94 -21.62 -10.91
C PRO A 354 -6.51 -20.93 -12.14
N GLY A 355 -7.03 -21.71 -13.10
CA GLY A 355 -7.81 -21.19 -14.21
C GLY A 355 -7.27 -21.54 -15.60
N THR A 356 -8.15 -21.32 -16.57
CA THR A 356 -7.88 -21.41 -18.01
C THR A 356 -8.59 -20.28 -18.72
N VAL A 357 -7.92 -19.62 -19.65
CA VAL A 357 -8.47 -18.50 -20.42
C VAL A 357 -8.78 -18.90 -21.84
N TYR A 358 -9.94 -18.48 -22.32
CA TYR A 358 -10.42 -18.69 -23.68
C TYR A 358 -10.85 -17.36 -24.30
N LEU A 359 -10.78 -17.26 -25.61
CA LEU A 359 -11.45 -16.22 -26.39
C LEU A 359 -12.82 -16.77 -26.81
N TYR A 360 -13.89 -16.08 -26.46
CA TYR A 360 -15.26 -16.38 -26.83
C TYR A 360 -15.74 -15.41 -27.90
N ASP A 361 -16.20 -15.95 -29.03
CA ASP A 361 -16.81 -15.20 -30.11
C ASP A 361 -18.32 -15.42 -30.07
N ARG A 362 -19.09 -14.38 -29.78
CA ARG A 362 -20.54 -14.43 -29.63
C ARG A 362 -21.29 -14.76 -30.93
N ASN A 363 -20.74 -14.37 -32.09
CA ASN A 363 -21.40 -14.61 -33.36
C ASN A 363 -21.37 -16.09 -33.71
N SER A 364 -20.20 -16.73 -33.55
CA SER A 364 -20.03 -18.14 -33.82
C SER A 364 -20.34 -19.07 -32.67
N LYS A 365 -20.55 -18.49 -31.44
CA LYS A 365 -20.69 -19.20 -30.17
C LYS A 365 -19.51 -20.14 -29.84
N LYS A 366 -18.33 -19.84 -30.37
CA LYS A 366 -17.12 -20.66 -30.20
C LYS A 366 -16.21 -20.11 -29.13
N THR A 367 -15.63 -21.02 -28.37
CA THR A 367 -14.54 -20.75 -27.43
C THR A 367 -13.22 -21.27 -28.03
N THR A 368 -12.19 -20.44 -28.03
CA THR A 368 -10.83 -20.82 -28.46
C THR A 368 -9.89 -20.71 -27.27
N PHE A 369 -9.23 -21.82 -26.94
CA PHE A 369 -8.23 -21.86 -25.88
C PHE A 369 -7.16 -20.78 -26.11
N GLN A 370 -6.78 -20.10 -25.04
CA GLN A 370 -5.70 -19.12 -25.08
C GLN A 370 -4.51 -19.60 -24.26
N TYR A 371 -4.65 -19.72 -22.94
CA TYR A 371 -3.56 -20.15 -22.06
C TYR A 371 -4.09 -20.66 -20.71
N LYS A 372 -3.19 -21.30 -19.96
CA LYS A 372 -3.31 -21.54 -18.52
C LYS A 372 -2.27 -20.70 -17.80
N PRO A 373 -2.63 -19.96 -16.74
CA PRO A 373 -1.65 -19.20 -15.96
C PRO A 373 -0.53 -20.08 -15.38
N ARG A 374 -0.88 -21.28 -14.94
CA ARG A 374 0.04 -22.27 -14.33
C ARG A 374 -0.14 -23.64 -14.99
N PRO A 375 0.40 -23.84 -16.22
CA PRO A 375 0.14 -25.05 -17.01
C PRO A 375 0.69 -26.32 -16.33
N ASN A 376 1.74 -26.20 -15.54
CA ASN A 376 2.43 -27.33 -14.89
C ASN A 376 1.88 -27.64 -13.48
N MET A 377 0.83 -26.93 -13.01
CA MET A 377 0.21 -27.22 -11.73
C MET A 377 -0.50 -28.59 -11.76
N PRO A 378 -0.15 -29.53 -10.86
CA PRO A 378 -0.80 -30.84 -10.80
C PRO A 378 -2.17 -30.72 -10.11
N LEU A 379 -3.20 -30.42 -10.90
CA LEU A 379 -4.55 -30.12 -10.40
C LEU A 379 -5.17 -31.27 -9.59
N GLU A 380 -4.81 -32.51 -9.93
CA GLU A 380 -5.25 -33.72 -9.23
C GLU A 380 -4.74 -33.82 -7.79
N ASP A 381 -3.66 -33.10 -7.45
CA ASP A 381 -3.04 -33.11 -6.13
C ASP A 381 -3.52 -31.94 -5.24
N LEU A 382 -4.29 -31.01 -5.81
CA LEU A 382 -4.83 -29.87 -5.07
C LEU A 382 -6.02 -30.27 -4.18
N ALA A 383 -6.18 -29.57 -3.06
CA ALA A 383 -7.17 -29.84 -2.03
C ALA A 383 -8.43 -28.98 -2.21
N PRO A 384 -9.65 -29.54 -2.10
CA PRO A 384 -10.89 -28.76 -2.17
C PRO A 384 -11.02 -27.79 -1.00
N MET A 385 -11.48 -26.56 -1.30
CA MET A 385 -11.84 -25.55 -0.32
C MET A 385 -13.34 -25.66 0.00
N LYS A 386 -13.67 -25.83 1.27
CA LYS A 386 -15.06 -25.96 1.74
C LYS A 386 -15.49 -24.72 2.50
N PRO A 387 -16.61 -24.07 2.15
CA PRO A 387 -17.21 -23.09 3.03
C PRO A 387 -17.74 -23.80 4.28
N ILE A 388 -17.49 -23.18 5.42
CA ILE A 388 -17.97 -23.61 6.74
C ILE A 388 -18.43 -22.40 7.54
N SER A 389 -19.11 -22.62 8.64
CA SER A 389 -19.37 -21.59 9.64
C SER A 389 -19.24 -22.17 11.05
N TYR A 390 -18.95 -21.31 12.01
CA TYR A 390 -18.88 -21.66 13.43
C TYR A 390 -19.34 -20.49 14.30
N LYS A 391 -19.60 -20.75 15.57
CA LYS A 391 -19.98 -19.71 16.52
C LYS A 391 -18.76 -19.19 17.27
N SER A 392 -18.66 -17.88 17.39
CA SER A 392 -17.69 -17.18 18.23
C SER A 392 -18.05 -17.26 19.72
N SER A 393 -17.24 -16.62 20.57
CA SER A 393 -17.39 -16.59 22.04
C SER A 393 -18.73 -16.05 22.51
N ASP A 394 -19.32 -15.12 21.75
CA ASP A 394 -20.60 -14.46 22.02
C ASP A 394 -21.78 -15.03 21.20
N GLY A 395 -21.54 -16.12 20.47
CA GLY A 395 -22.56 -16.79 19.67
C GLY A 395 -22.70 -16.24 18.23
N MET A 396 -21.95 -15.20 17.85
CA MET A 396 -21.93 -14.67 16.47
C MET A 396 -21.49 -15.78 15.51
N VAL A 397 -22.19 -15.93 14.40
CA VAL A 397 -21.84 -16.90 13.36
C VAL A 397 -20.76 -16.31 12.46
N ILE A 398 -19.63 -16.98 12.38
CA ILE A 398 -18.47 -16.57 11.60
C ILE A 398 -18.36 -17.46 10.36
N PRO A 399 -18.51 -16.88 9.14
CA PRO A 399 -18.23 -17.59 7.89
C PRO A 399 -16.73 -17.86 7.76
N ALA A 400 -16.35 -18.97 7.15
CA ALA A 400 -14.95 -19.32 6.94
C ALA A 400 -14.80 -20.29 5.77
N TYR A 401 -13.55 -20.45 5.31
CA TYR A 401 -13.20 -21.51 4.38
C TYR A 401 -12.21 -22.48 5.03
N LEU A 402 -12.40 -23.76 4.76
CA LEU A 402 -11.55 -24.83 5.26
C LEU A 402 -10.96 -25.63 4.09
N THR A 403 -9.64 -25.69 4.02
CA THR A 403 -8.90 -26.52 3.07
C THR A 403 -8.17 -27.62 3.85
N LEU A 404 -8.48 -28.88 3.55
CA LEU A 404 -7.91 -30.04 4.24
C LEU A 404 -6.89 -30.75 3.35
N PRO A 405 -5.78 -31.25 3.90
CA PRO A 405 -4.80 -32.03 3.16
C PRO A 405 -5.45 -33.20 2.45
N LYS A 406 -5.07 -33.41 1.18
CA LYS A 406 -5.57 -34.53 0.39
C LYS A 406 -4.83 -35.83 0.72
N GLY A 407 -5.51 -36.96 0.65
CA GLY A 407 -4.88 -38.29 0.74
C GLY A 407 -4.62 -38.82 2.15
N ILE A 408 -4.84 -38.03 3.18
CA ILE A 408 -4.74 -38.41 4.60
C ILE A 408 -6.06 -38.21 5.32
N ALA A 409 -6.21 -38.84 6.47
CA ALA A 409 -7.40 -38.68 7.31
C ALA A 409 -7.47 -37.26 7.88
N SER A 410 -8.66 -36.67 7.87
CA SER A 410 -8.93 -35.36 8.45
C SER A 410 -9.08 -35.43 9.96
N LYS A 411 -8.05 -35.90 10.65
CA LYS A 411 -8.08 -36.15 12.09
C LYS A 411 -6.72 -35.81 12.72
N ASN A 412 -6.75 -35.01 13.78
CA ASN A 412 -5.58 -34.57 14.54
C ASN A 412 -4.47 -33.98 13.60
N LEU A 413 -4.86 -33.14 12.65
CA LEU A 413 -3.95 -32.51 11.70
C LEU A 413 -3.25 -31.29 12.34
N PRO A 414 -2.01 -30.99 11.96
CA PRO A 414 -1.46 -29.67 12.22
C PRO A 414 -2.35 -28.64 11.50
N LEU A 415 -2.68 -27.56 12.20
CA LEU A 415 -3.63 -26.54 11.74
C LEU A 415 -2.94 -25.20 11.56
N VAL A 416 -3.11 -24.57 10.42
CA VAL A 416 -2.74 -23.16 10.21
C VAL A 416 -4.00 -22.33 10.08
N VAL A 417 -4.15 -21.34 10.95
CA VAL A 417 -5.16 -20.29 10.80
C VAL A 417 -4.58 -19.17 9.97
N PHE A 418 -5.29 -18.78 8.92
CA PHE A 418 -4.83 -17.82 7.94
C PHE A 418 -5.81 -16.63 7.85
N PRO A 419 -5.79 -15.67 8.81
CA PRO A 419 -6.64 -14.49 8.78
C PRO A 419 -6.22 -13.55 7.67
N HIS A 420 -7.21 -13.03 6.93
CA HIS A 420 -6.98 -12.07 5.86
C HIS A 420 -6.56 -10.68 6.38
N GLY A 421 -5.98 -9.87 5.52
CA GLY A 421 -5.67 -8.46 5.78
C GLY A 421 -6.91 -7.56 5.72
N GLY A 422 -6.71 -6.28 5.93
CA GLY A 422 -7.78 -5.28 5.92
C GLY A 422 -7.81 -4.49 7.24
N PRO A 423 -8.76 -4.74 8.19
CA PRO A 423 -9.69 -5.87 8.32
C PRO A 423 -10.93 -5.80 7.44
N TRP A 424 -11.25 -4.63 6.89
CA TRP A 424 -12.42 -4.38 6.04
C TRP A 424 -12.18 -4.94 4.62
N ALA A 425 -12.03 -6.26 4.56
CA ALA A 425 -11.87 -7.10 3.39
C ALA A 425 -12.53 -8.45 3.67
N ARG A 426 -12.35 -9.47 2.83
CA ARG A 426 -12.79 -10.83 3.10
C ARG A 426 -12.04 -11.84 2.25
N ASP A 427 -12.05 -13.10 2.68
CA ASP A 427 -11.70 -14.23 1.85
C ASP A 427 -12.90 -14.68 0.99
N TYR A 428 -12.57 -15.28 -0.16
CA TYR A 428 -13.53 -15.80 -1.13
C TYR A 428 -13.22 -17.26 -1.46
N TRP A 429 -14.24 -18.01 -1.86
CA TRP A 429 -14.06 -19.34 -2.40
C TRP A 429 -13.34 -19.30 -3.74
N GLY A 430 -12.36 -20.18 -3.92
CA GLY A 430 -11.62 -20.33 -5.16
C GLY A 430 -10.20 -20.87 -4.92
N TYR A 431 -9.40 -20.88 -5.98
CA TYR A 431 -7.98 -21.22 -5.86
C TYR A 431 -7.23 -20.17 -5.03
N HIS A 432 -6.68 -20.61 -3.91
CA HIS A 432 -5.90 -19.76 -3.03
C HIS A 432 -4.50 -20.34 -2.82
N SER A 433 -3.46 -19.68 -3.35
CA SER A 433 -2.09 -20.22 -3.39
C SER A 433 -1.57 -20.66 -2.01
N TYR A 434 -1.75 -19.83 -0.97
CA TYR A 434 -1.29 -20.19 0.39
C TYR A 434 -2.09 -21.38 0.97
N ALA A 435 -3.41 -21.40 0.79
CA ALA A 435 -4.22 -22.52 1.32
C ALA A 435 -3.85 -23.83 0.64
N GLN A 436 -3.64 -23.82 -0.68
CA GLN A 436 -3.20 -24.99 -1.45
C GLN A 436 -1.79 -25.42 -1.08
N PHE A 437 -0.88 -24.45 -0.93
CA PHE A 437 0.49 -24.69 -0.53
C PHE A 437 0.57 -25.36 0.84
N LEU A 438 -0.09 -24.77 1.84
CA LEU A 438 -0.10 -25.30 3.21
C LEU A 438 -0.80 -26.67 3.29
N ALA A 439 -1.91 -26.84 2.57
CA ALA A 439 -2.60 -28.13 2.52
C ALA A 439 -1.71 -29.23 1.88
N ASN A 440 -0.96 -28.90 0.81
CA ASN A 440 0.02 -29.82 0.25
C ASN A 440 1.15 -30.15 1.25
N ARG A 441 1.51 -29.22 2.14
CA ARG A 441 2.48 -29.46 3.24
C ARG A 441 1.93 -30.26 4.40
N GLY A 442 0.63 -30.60 4.38
CA GLY A 442 -0.04 -31.46 5.35
C GLY A 442 -0.84 -30.73 6.41
N TYR A 443 -1.03 -29.43 6.29
CA TYR A 443 -1.79 -28.61 7.23
C TYR A 443 -3.28 -28.57 6.86
N ALA A 444 -4.16 -28.64 7.86
CA ALA A 444 -5.50 -28.10 7.73
C ALA A 444 -5.39 -26.57 7.74
N VAL A 445 -6.07 -25.89 6.81
CA VAL A 445 -5.99 -24.41 6.67
C VAL A 445 -7.37 -23.83 6.91
N LEU A 446 -7.48 -22.97 7.92
CA LEU A 446 -8.69 -22.22 8.24
C LEU A 446 -8.54 -20.76 7.84
N GLN A 447 -9.42 -20.28 6.96
CA GLN A 447 -9.52 -18.88 6.55
C GLN A 447 -10.82 -18.28 7.11
N PRO A 448 -10.79 -17.63 8.30
CA PRO A 448 -11.98 -17.05 8.90
C PRO A 448 -12.31 -15.69 8.29
N ASN A 449 -13.57 -15.45 7.93
CA ASN A 449 -14.13 -14.13 7.73
C ASN A 449 -14.66 -13.61 9.06
N PHE A 450 -13.76 -13.16 9.93
CA PHE A 450 -14.07 -12.64 11.26
C PHE A 450 -14.92 -11.37 11.18
N ARG A 451 -15.60 -10.97 12.29
CA ARG A 451 -16.33 -9.68 12.31
C ARG A 451 -15.44 -8.53 11.83
N SER A 452 -15.97 -7.52 11.19
CA SER A 452 -15.35 -6.51 10.33
C SER A 452 -15.08 -6.94 8.90
N SER A 453 -15.16 -8.24 8.55
CA SER A 453 -15.09 -8.64 7.14
C SER A 453 -16.25 -8.05 6.35
N THR A 454 -15.97 -7.59 5.11
CA THR A 454 -16.96 -6.95 4.24
C THR A 454 -17.91 -7.96 3.58
N GLY A 455 -19.06 -7.49 3.13
CA GLY A 455 -20.02 -8.29 2.36
C GLY A 455 -21.06 -9.04 3.20
N PHE A 456 -21.03 -8.94 4.52
CA PHE A 456 -21.94 -9.62 5.44
C PHE A 456 -22.87 -8.66 6.18
N GLY A 457 -23.01 -7.44 5.69
CA GLY A 457 -23.86 -6.41 6.27
C GLY A 457 -23.15 -5.48 7.25
N LYS A 458 -23.78 -4.32 7.48
CA LYS A 458 -23.28 -3.25 8.35
C LYS A 458 -23.09 -3.73 9.79
N LYS A 459 -24.05 -4.51 10.32
CA LYS A 459 -23.96 -5.04 11.69
C LYS A 459 -22.75 -5.95 11.91
N PHE A 460 -22.38 -6.74 10.90
CA PHE A 460 -21.21 -7.61 10.97
C PHE A 460 -19.91 -6.81 10.96
N ILE A 461 -19.85 -5.74 10.16
CA ILE A 461 -18.72 -4.82 10.15
C ILE A 461 -18.62 -4.09 11.48
N ASP A 462 -19.71 -3.48 11.95
CA ASP A 462 -19.75 -2.62 13.13
C ASP A 462 -19.52 -3.39 14.43
N ALA A 463 -19.83 -4.69 14.45
CA ALA A 463 -19.52 -5.57 15.58
C ALA A 463 -18.02 -5.68 15.87
N GLY A 464 -17.17 -5.30 14.90
CA GLY A 464 -15.73 -5.23 15.07
C GLY A 464 -15.19 -3.84 15.47
N ASN A 465 -16.06 -2.82 15.59
CA ASN A 465 -15.61 -1.48 15.99
C ASN A 465 -14.99 -1.50 17.38
N LYS A 466 -13.74 -1.02 17.49
CA LYS A 466 -12.92 -1.01 18.72
C LYS A 466 -12.68 -2.41 19.32
N GLN A 467 -12.73 -3.47 18.49
CA GLN A 467 -12.57 -4.86 18.90
C GLN A 467 -11.30 -5.54 18.37
N TRP A 468 -10.33 -4.75 17.89
CA TRP A 468 -9.02 -5.29 17.52
C TRP A 468 -8.36 -5.95 18.75
N GLY A 469 -7.87 -7.18 18.59
CA GLY A 469 -7.30 -7.96 19.69
C GLY A 469 -8.30 -8.49 20.74
N ASP A 470 -9.54 -8.05 20.68
CA ASP A 470 -10.65 -8.49 21.53
C ASP A 470 -11.56 -9.46 20.77
N LYS A 471 -12.82 -9.09 20.48
CA LYS A 471 -13.79 -9.97 19.83
C LYS A 471 -13.40 -10.44 18.43
N MET A 472 -12.68 -9.61 17.69
CA MET A 472 -12.14 -10.01 16.38
C MET A 472 -11.11 -11.13 16.53
N GLN A 473 -10.29 -11.12 17.59
CA GLN A 473 -9.35 -12.19 17.90
C GLN A 473 -10.08 -13.44 18.46
N ASP A 474 -11.14 -13.25 19.24
CA ASP A 474 -12.02 -14.34 19.67
C ASP A 474 -12.57 -15.12 18.46
N ASP A 475 -13.06 -14.41 17.43
CA ASP A 475 -13.61 -15.05 16.23
C ASP A 475 -12.59 -16.01 15.61
N ILE A 476 -11.33 -15.59 15.51
CA ILE A 476 -10.23 -16.39 14.96
C ILE A 476 -9.94 -17.60 15.86
N THR A 477 -9.82 -17.36 17.17
CA THR A 477 -9.48 -18.39 18.16
C THR A 477 -10.59 -19.44 18.30
N TRP A 478 -11.88 -19.02 18.20
CA TRP A 478 -13.01 -19.95 18.26
C TRP A 478 -13.12 -20.82 17.01
N GLY A 479 -12.62 -20.35 15.87
CA GLY A 479 -12.44 -21.21 14.70
C GLY A 479 -11.45 -22.35 14.94
N VAL A 480 -10.36 -22.09 15.65
CA VAL A 480 -9.42 -23.13 16.09
C VAL A 480 -10.14 -24.12 17.00
N ARG A 481 -10.82 -23.64 18.05
CA ARG A 481 -11.56 -24.49 19.01
C ARG A 481 -12.56 -25.37 18.29
N HIS A 482 -13.34 -24.81 17.37
CA HIS A 482 -14.31 -25.55 16.57
C HIS A 482 -13.69 -26.74 15.83
N LEU A 483 -12.51 -26.53 15.18
CA LEU A 483 -11.84 -27.61 14.46
C LEU A 483 -11.20 -28.66 15.38
N VAL A 484 -10.69 -28.22 16.53
CA VAL A 484 -10.17 -29.14 17.58
C VAL A 484 -11.30 -29.99 18.17
N GLU A 485 -12.44 -29.40 18.53
CA GLU A 485 -13.62 -30.10 19.05
C GLU A 485 -14.19 -31.13 18.05
N LYS A 486 -14.09 -30.82 16.75
CA LYS A 486 -14.43 -31.76 15.68
C LYS A 486 -13.38 -32.84 15.45
N GLY A 487 -12.28 -32.83 16.20
CA GLY A 487 -11.19 -33.79 16.08
C GLY A 487 -10.37 -33.62 14.77
N ILE A 488 -10.54 -32.51 14.03
CA ILE A 488 -9.82 -32.22 12.79
C ILE A 488 -8.43 -31.69 13.13
N GLY A 489 -8.34 -30.65 13.96
CA GLY A 489 -7.08 -30.01 14.38
C GLY A 489 -6.48 -30.64 15.63
N ASP A 490 -5.17 -30.72 15.70
CA ASP A 490 -4.41 -31.07 16.89
C ASP A 490 -4.15 -29.80 17.72
N PRO A 491 -4.67 -29.71 18.96
CA PRO A 491 -4.53 -28.50 19.77
C PRO A 491 -3.07 -28.13 20.12
N LYS A 492 -2.13 -29.06 19.97
CA LYS A 492 -0.71 -28.83 20.22
C LYS A 492 0.07 -28.37 18.99
N ARG A 493 -0.56 -28.40 17.81
CA ARG A 493 0.07 -28.10 16.53
C ARG A 493 -0.76 -27.08 15.74
N VAL A 494 -1.05 -25.95 16.37
CA VAL A 494 -1.78 -24.84 15.75
C VAL A 494 -0.82 -23.70 15.49
N GLY A 495 -0.69 -23.26 14.24
CA GLY A 495 0.02 -22.05 13.86
C GLY A 495 -0.93 -20.97 13.36
N ILE A 496 -0.50 -19.72 13.41
CA ILE A 496 -1.22 -18.60 12.85
C ILE A 496 -0.29 -17.85 11.88
N MET A 497 -0.81 -17.53 10.69
CA MET A 497 -0.04 -16.86 9.64
C MET A 497 -0.93 -15.88 8.90
N GLY A 498 -0.50 -14.61 8.77
CA GLY A 498 -1.27 -13.62 8.03
C GLY A 498 -0.49 -12.39 7.64
N GLY A 499 -1.07 -11.59 6.75
CA GLY A 499 -0.48 -10.35 6.25
C GLY A 499 -1.28 -9.11 6.65
N SER A 500 -0.61 -7.97 6.88
CA SER A 500 -1.25 -6.70 7.24
C SER A 500 -2.08 -6.84 8.53
N TYR A 501 -3.38 -6.59 8.50
CA TYR A 501 -4.24 -6.92 9.65
C TYR A 501 -4.08 -8.40 10.08
N GLY A 502 -3.97 -9.35 9.13
CA GLY A 502 -3.71 -10.75 9.46
C GLY A 502 -2.36 -10.97 10.17
N GLY A 503 -1.37 -10.12 9.88
CA GLY A 503 -0.10 -10.05 10.61
C GLY A 503 -0.28 -9.52 12.03
N TYR A 504 -1.07 -8.47 12.21
CA TYR A 504 -1.51 -8.02 13.54
C TYR A 504 -2.25 -9.13 14.29
N ALA A 505 -3.20 -9.81 13.66
CA ALA A 505 -3.95 -10.92 14.26
C ALA A 505 -3.02 -12.08 14.67
N THR A 506 -1.94 -12.30 13.93
CA THR A 506 -0.88 -13.24 14.31
C THR A 506 -0.20 -12.80 15.61
N LEU A 507 0.25 -11.54 15.67
CA LEU A 507 0.87 -10.99 16.87
C LEU A 507 -0.10 -10.98 18.07
N ALA A 508 -1.36 -10.59 17.86
CA ALA A 508 -2.41 -10.59 18.86
C ALA A 508 -2.73 -12.01 19.37
N GLY A 509 -2.74 -13.00 18.47
CA GLY A 509 -2.91 -14.41 18.85
C GLY A 509 -1.81 -14.88 19.79
N LEU A 510 -0.54 -14.58 19.45
CA LEU A 510 0.59 -14.98 20.30
C LEU A 510 0.65 -14.23 21.63
N THR A 511 0.12 -13.02 21.70
CA THR A 511 0.11 -12.21 22.93
C THR A 511 -1.11 -12.40 23.80
N PHE A 512 -2.32 -12.40 23.22
CA PHE A 512 -3.57 -12.39 24.00
C PHE A 512 -4.16 -13.78 24.21
N THR A 513 -3.75 -14.76 23.38
CA THR A 513 -4.11 -16.16 23.52
C THR A 513 -2.88 -17.09 23.40
N PRO A 514 -1.84 -16.89 24.24
CA PRO A 514 -0.51 -17.50 24.05
C PRO A 514 -0.49 -19.03 24.18
N ASP A 515 -1.53 -19.62 24.75
CA ASP A 515 -1.63 -21.07 24.92
C ASP A 515 -2.29 -21.79 23.71
N VAL A 516 -2.74 -21.02 22.71
CA VAL A 516 -3.44 -21.58 21.55
C VAL A 516 -2.49 -21.94 20.43
N TYR A 517 -1.44 -21.13 20.24
CA TYR A 517 -0.59 -21.22 19.05
C TYR A 517 0.81 -21.75 19.38
N ALA A 518 1.26 -22.71 18.59
CA ALA A 518 2.62 -23.25 18.66
C ALA A 518 3.66 -22.37 17.97
N CYS A 519 3.25 -21.54 16.99
CA CYS A 519 4.10 -20.56 16.30
C CYS A 519 3.28 -19.54 15.52
N GLY A 520 3.92 -18.44 15.10
CA GLY A 520 3.30 -17.41 14.26
C GLY A 520 4.17 -16.91 13.15
N VAL A 521 3.57 -16.53 12.01
CA VAL A 521 4.24 -15.86 10.87
C VAL A 521 3.50 -14.57 10.57
N SER A 522 4.10 -13.43 10.89
CA SER A 522 3.53 -12.09 10.70
C SER A 522 4.19 -11.39 9.52
N LEU A 523 3.43 -11.18 8.45
CA LEU A 523 3.88 -10.43 7.27
C LEU A 523 3.30 -9.01 7.34
N VAL A 524 4.16 -7.98 7.35
CA VAL A 524 3.80 -6.55 7.35
C VAL A 524 2.69 -6.21 8.36
N GLY A 525 2.76 -6.84 9.54
CA GLY A 525 1.76 -6.71 10.60
C GLY A 525 2.09 -5.58 11.58
N PRO A 526 1.16 -4.64 11.86
CA PRO A 526 1.38 -3.63 12.88
C PRO A 526 1.46 -4.27 14.27
N SER A 527 2.43 -3.86 15.05
CA SER A 527 2.65 -4.34 16.43
C SER A 527 2.07 -3.38 17.49
N SER A 528 1.87 -2.11 17.10
CA SER A 528 1.27 -1.08 17.94
C SER A 528 0.23 -0.28 17.16
N LEU A 529 -1.01 -0.27 17.65
CA LEU A 529 -2.09 0.50 17.02
C LEU A 529 -1.89 2.01 17.16
N LEU A 530 -1.17 2.46 18.19
CA LEU A 530 -0.83 3.87 18.39
C LEU A 530 0.16 4.35 17.32
N THR A 531 1.27 3.63 17.13
CA THR A 531 2.27 4.02 16.14
C THR A 531 1.72 3.86 14.71
N LEU A 532 0.86 2.87 14.47
CA LEU A 532 0.15 2.72 13.20
C LEU A 532 -0.70 3.96 12.89
N LEU A 533 -1.60 4.37 13.80
CA LEU A 533 -2.50 5.50 13.59
C LEU A 533 -1.76 6.84 13.47
N ASN A 534 -0.65 7.00 14.20
CA ASN A 534 0.20 8.19 14.13
C ASN A 534 1.08 8.25 12.87
N SER A 535 1.25 7.15 12.14
CA SER A 535 2.12 7.05 10.97
C SER A 535 1.39 6.71 9.68
N ILE A 536 0.08 6.85 9.61
CA ILE A 536 -0.69 6.63 8.38
C ILE A 536 -0.19 7.56 7.28
N PRO A 537 -0.11 7.07 6.02
CA PRO A 537 0.36 7.90 4.92
C PRO A 537 -0.61 9.07 4.65
N PRO A 538 -0.10 10.24 4.21
CA PRO A 538 -0.94 11.43 4.00
C PRO A 538 -2.16 11.19 3.12
N TYR A 539 -2.03 10.39 2.07
CA TYR A 539 -3.14 10.05 1.17
C TYR A 539 -4.24 9.18 1.80
N TRP A 540 -4.10 8.80 3.09
CA TRP A 540 -5.16 8.17 3.90
C TRP A 540 -5.87 9.16 4.83
N GLU A 541 -5.55 10.45 4.76
CA GLU A 541 -6.15 11.49 5.62
C GLU A 541 -7.68 11.47 5.58
N ALA A 542 -8.27 11.22 4.40
CA ALA A 542 -9.72 11.08 4.26
C ALA A 542 -10.32 9.97 5.14
N GLY A 543 -9.54 8.95 5.46
CA GLY A 543 -9.93 7.82 6.31
C GLY A 543 -9.61 7.98 7.79
N ARG A 544 -8.88 9.03 8.21
CA ARG A 544 -8.40 9.18 9.59
C ARG A 544 -9.53 9.07 10.61
N LYS A 545 -10.62 9.79 10.41
CA LYS A 545 -11.74 9.80 11.35
C LYS A 545 -12.44 8.44 11.44
N ILE A 546 -12.61 7.74 10.32
CA ILE A 546 -13.20 6.39 10.34
C ILE A 546 -12.27 5.38 11.04
N PHE A 547 -10.93 5.56 10.93
CA PHE A 547 -10.01 4.75 11.73
C PHE A 547 -10.18 5.01 13.22
N HIS A 548 -10.32 6.27 13.65
CA HIS A 548 -10.58 6.60 15.05
C HIS A 548 -11.89 6.00 15.56
N GLU A 549 -12.96 6.03 14.77
CA GLU A 549 -14.26 5.45 15.14
C GLU A 549 -14.21 3.91 15.21
N ARG A 550 -13.51 3.28 14.28
CA ARG A 550 -13.48 1.82 14.17
C ARG A 550 -12.38 1.14 14.98
N MET A 551 -11.27 1.82 15.23
CA MET A 551 -10.13 1.25 15.97
C MET A 551 -9.99 1.83 17.38
N GLY A 552 -10.21 3.12 17.55
CA GLY A 552 -10.00 3.90 18.77
C GLY A 552 -9.31 5.23 18.44
N ASP A 553 -9.58 6.25 19.22
CA ASP A 553 -9.06 7.60 19.00
C ASP A 553 -7.79 7.85 19.84
N PRO A 554 -6.60 7.93 19.25
CA PRO A 554 -5.35 8.14 19.98
C PRO A 554 -5.22 9.55 20.57
N THR A 555 -6.11 10.49 20.22
CA THR A 555 -6.05 11.89 20.67
C THR A 555 -6.67 12.12 22.04
N ASN A 556 -7.34 11.13 22.62
CA ASN A 556 -7.92 11.19 23.94
C ASN A 556 -7.41 10.05 24.85
N PRO A 557 -7.35 10.25 26.17
CA PRO A 557 -6.74 9.30 27.12
C PRO A 557 -7.41 7.92 27.12
N GLU A 558 -8.74 7.85 26.94
CA GLU A 558 -9.48 6.59 26.93
C GLU A 558 -9.14 5.76 25.67
N GLY A 559 -9.16 6.40 24.51
CA GLY A 559 -8.79 5.76 23.25
C GLY A 559 -7.31 5.36 23.23
N GLU A 560 -6.41 6.20 23.74
CA GLU A 560 -4.99 5.83 23.87
C GLU A 560 -4.80 4.60 24.75
N ALA A 561 -5.44 4.55 25.91
CA ALA A 561 -5.38 3.41 26.82
C ALA A 561 -5.95 2.13 26.17
N GLN A 562 -7.07 2.25 25.45
CA GLN A 562 -7.65 1.14 24.68
C GLN A 562 -6.68 0.62 23.61
N LEU A 563 -6.14 1.52 22.78
CA LEU A 563 -5.20 1.17 21.70
C LEU A 563 -3.92 0.52 22.24
N LYS A 564 -3.39 1.03 23.36
CA LYS A 564 -2.26 0.41 24.07
C LYS A 564 -2.59 -1.02 24.51
N ARG A 565 -3.73 -1.23 25.17
CA ARG A 565 -4.16 -2.55 25.65
C ARG A 565 -4.31 -3.54 24.48
N GLN A 566 -4.77 -3.09 23.33
CA GLN A 566 -4.99 -3.91 22.13
C GLN A 566 -3.73 -4.05 21.25
N SER A 567 -2.62 -3.42 21.62
CA SER A 567 -1.36 -3.49 20.87
C SER A 567 -0.47 -4.63 21.39
N PRO A 568 -0.12 -5.61 20.54
CA PRO A 568 0.76 -6.72 20.92
C PRO A 568 2.09 -6.28 21.54
N LEU A 569 2.67 -5.16 21.07
CA LEU A 569 3.94 -4.62 21.54
C LEU A 569 3.98 -4.44 23.06
N PHE A 570 2.89 -3.98 23.67
CA PHE A 570 2.82 -3.71 25.13
C PHE A 570 2.52 -4.98 25.96
N SER A 571 2.39 -6.14 25.31
CA SER A 571 2.11 -7.43 25.97
C SER A 571 3.07 -8.54 25.50
N VAL A 572 4.26 -8.18 25.03
CA VAL A 572 5.28 -9.11 24.52
C VAL A 572 5.70 -10.16 25.55
N ASP A 573 5.66 -9.79 26.86
CA ASP A 573 5.95 -10.70 27.97
C ASP A 573 5.02 -11.93 28.05
N LYS A 574 3.86 -11.89 27.39
CA LYS A 574 2.91 -13.02 27.33
C LYS A 574 3.24 -14.01 26.22
N ILE A 575 4.08 -13.64 25.24
CA ILE A 575 4.43 -14.52 24.11
C ILE A 575 5.22 -15.71 24.62
N LYS A 576 4.78 -16.92 24.24
CA LYS A 576 5.42 -18.19 24.56
C LYS A 576 5.99 -18.89 23.31
N ALA A 577 5.36 -18.63 22.18
CA ALA A 577 5.63 -19.32 20.93
C ALA A 577 6.62 -18.54 20.05
N PRO A 578 7.44 -19.23 19.22
CA PRO A 578 8.32 -18.59 18.26
C PRO A 578 7.56 -17.81 17.20
N LEU A 579 8.19 -16.72 16.72
CA LEU A 579 7.61 -15.80 15.74
C LEU A 579 8.58 -15.56 14.58
N LEU A 580 8.08 -15.68 13.34
CA LEU A 580 8.72 -15.17 12.14
C LEU A 580 8.06 -13.84 11.72
N VAL A 581 8.84 -12.76 11.68
CA VAL A 581 8.42 -11.45 11.22
C VAL A 581 8.95 -11.22 9.81
N VAL A 582 8.11 -10.68 8.92
CA VAL A 582 8.46 -10.41 7.51
C VAL A 582 8.02 -9.00 7.14
N GLN A 583 8.92 -8.17 6.59
CA GLN A 583 8.68 -6.75 6.34
C GLN A 583 9.29 -6.29 5.01
N GLY A 584 8.58 -5.41 4.30
CA GLY A 584 9.15 -4.60 3.24
C GLY A 584 9.63 -3.25 3.79
N ALA A 585 10.89 -2.89 3.51
CA ALA A 585 11.49 -1.70 4.11
C ALA A 585 10.84 -0.37 3.66
N ASN A 586 10.22 -0.37 2.47
CA ASN A 586 9.58 0.82 1.88
C ASN A 586 8.06 0.85 2.12
N ASP A 587 7.53 0.03 3.03
CA ASP A 587 6.09 -0.05 3.31
C ASP A 587 5.56 1.29 3.81
N PRO A 588 4.68 1.99 3.05
CA PRO A 588 4.12 3.27 3.48
C PRO A 588 2.95 3.11 4.44
N ARG A 589 2.30 1.93 4.48
CA ARG A 589 1.08 1.67 5.28
C ARG A 589 1.42 1.20 6.68
N VAL A 590 2.26 0.18 6.77
CA VAL A 590 2.78 -0.39 8.03
C VAL A 590 4.28 -0.20 8.01
N LYS A 591 4.74 0.87 8.64
CA LYS A 591 6.15 1.26 8.61
C LYS A 591 7.05 0.12 9.11
N LYS A 592 8.27 0.02 8.54
CA LYS A 592 9.30 -0.94 9.00
C LYS A 592 9.49 -0.92 10.52
N ALA A 593 9.33 0.26 11.13
CA ALA A 593 9.41 0.45 12.59
C ALA A 593 8.42 -0.44 13.38
N GLU A 594 7.26 -0.80 12.80
CA GLU A 594 6.30 -1.71 13.44
C GLU A 594 6.88 -3.12 13.63
N SER A 595 7.63 -3.60 12.64
CA SER A 595 8.33 -4.89 12.72
C SER A 595 9.59 -4.80 13.58
N ASP A 596 10.38 -3.74 13.44
CA ASP A 596 11.61 -3.55 14.23
C ASP A 596 11.31 -3.53 15.73
N GLN A 597 10.27 -2.77 16.15
CA GLN A 597 9.96 -2.61 17.58
C GLN A 597 9.49 -3.92 18.25
N ILE A 598 8.71 -4.76 17.57
CA ILE A 598 8.27 -6.05 18.15
C ILE A 598 9.44 -7.05 18.18
N VAL A 599 10.27 -7.09 17.14
CA VAL A 599 11.47 -7.95 17.10
C VAL A 599 12.45 -7.59 18.22
N MET A 600 12.71 -6.30 18.40
CA MET A 600 13.58 -5.83 19.50
C MET A 600 12.98 -6.13 20.88
N ALA A 601 11.68 -5.93 21.06
CA ALA A 601 10.99 -6.21 22.32
C ALA A 601 11.07 -7.71 22.67
N MET A 602 10.90 -8.60 21.69
CA MET A 602 11.08 -10.06 21.86
C MET A 602 12.52 -10.44 22.16
N ARG A 603 13.48 -9.91 21.39
CA ARG A 603 14.92 -10.12 21.62
C ARG A 603 15.34 -9.73 23.03
N ASN A 604 14.92 -8.55 23.50
CA ASN A 604 15.28 -8.03 24.83
C ASN A 604 14.71 -8.88 25.97
N LYS A 605 13.70 -9.71 25.68
CA LYS A 605 13.12 -10.70 26.61
C LYS A 605 13.64 -12.12 26.36
N ASN A 606 14.61 -12.31 25.47
CA ASN A 606 15.14 -13.61 25.04
C ASN A 606 14.07 -14.56 24.50
N LEU A 607 13.03 -14.03 23.85
CA LEU A 607 12.00 -14.81 23.17
C LEU A 607 12.45 -15.15 21.73
N PRO A 608 12.11 -16.34 21.23
CA PRO A 608 12.55 -16.77 19.90
C PRO A 608 11.85 -15.98 18.81
N VAL A 609 12.62 -15.24 18.02
CA VAL A 609 12.14 -14.42 16.90
C VAL A 609 13.12 -14.48 15.74
N GLU A 610 12.57 -14.70 14.53
CA GLU A 610 13.27 -14.59 13.25
C GLU A 610 12.74 -13.37 12.49
N TYR A 611 13.62 -12.73 11.70
CA TYR A 611 13.24 -11.50 10.99
C TYR A 611 13.75 -11.49 9.54
N ILE A 612 12.85 -11.25 8.61
CA ILE A 612 13.14 -11.05 7.18
C ILE A 612 12.69 -9.63 6.80
N CYS A 613 13.61 -8.84 6.24
CA CYS A 613 13.31 -7.48 5.77
C CYS A 613 13.89 -7.25 4.38
N ALA A 614 13.02 -7.08 3.38
CA ALA A 614 13.43 -6.82 2.00
C ALA A 614 13.54 -5.31 1.73
N PRO A 615 14.73 -4.77 1.37
CA PRO A 615 14.96 -3.33 1.20
C PRO A 615 14.28 -2.73 -0.04
N ASP A 616 13.84 -3.55 -0.97
CA ASP A 616 13.25 -3.21 -2.26
C ASP A 616 11.76 -3.60 -2.37
N GLU A 617 11.10 -3.81 -1.22
CA GLU A 617 9.68 -4.15 -1.12
C GLU A 617 8.92 -3.17 -0.23
N GLY A 618 7.61 -3.08 -0.49
CA GLY A 618 6.66 -2.29 0.28
C GLY A 618 5.68 -3.14 1.09
N HIS A 619 4.38 -2.86 0.97
CA HIS A 619 3.32 -3.58 1.69
C HIS A 619 3.07 -4.97 1.10
N GLY A 620 4.01 -5.89 1.34
CA GLY A 620 4.07 -7.23 0.76
C GLY A 620 5.19 -7.38 -0.28
N PHE A 621 5.50 -8.63 -0.64
CA PHE A 621 6.60 -8.95 -1.54
C PHE A 621 6.08 -9.16 -2.97
N ALA A 622 6.38 -8.21 -3.85
CA ALA A 622 5.95 -8.22 -5.24
C ALA A 622 6.98 -8.89 -6.18
N ARG A 623 8.28 -8.84 -5.82
CA ARG A 623 9.33 -9.48 -6.60
C ARG A 623 9.33 -10.99 -6.35
N PRO A 624 9.32 -11.83 -7.41
CA PRO A 624 9.22 -13.29 -7.25
C PRO A 624 10.31 -13.87 -6.37
N VAL A 625 11.56 -13.41 -6.50
CA VAL A 625 12.68 -13.90 -5.71
C VAL A 625 12.49 -13.64 -4.21
N ASN A 626 11.98 -12.47 -3.85
CA ASN A 626 11.68 -12.11 -2.45
C ASN A 626 10.53 -12.95 -1.90
N ASN A 627 9.45 -13.10 -2.68
CA ASN A 627 8.30 -13.90 -2.29
C ASN A 627 8.65 -15.39 -2.14
N MET A 628 9.47 -15.93 -3.04
CA MET A 628 9.96 -17.30 -2.96
C MET A 628 10.87 -17.51 -1.73
N ALA A 629 11.74 -16.56 -1.42
CA ALA A 629 12.60 -16.60 -0.24
C ALA A 629 11.76 -16.59 1.05
N PHE A 630 10.77 -15.70 1.14
CA PHE A 630 9.82 -15.66 2.24
C PHE A 630 9.08 -16.99 2.40
N CYS A 631 8.48 -17.52 1.33
CA CYS A 631 7.71 -18.77 1.40
C CYS A 631 8.58 -19.97 1.80
N ALA A 632 9.86 -20.00 1.38
CA ALA A 632 10.82 -21.03 1.81
C ALA A 632 11.11 -20.95 3.30
N ALA A 633 11.33 -19.76 3.83
CA ALA A 633 11.55 -19.57 5.26
C ALA A 633 10.28 -19.93 6.06
N ALA A 634 9.10 -19.47 5.61
CA ALA A 634 7.84 -19.71 6.30
C ALA A 634 7.48 -21.20 6.38
N GLU A 635 7.62 -21.99 5.27
CA GLU A 635 7.30 -23.42 5.33
C GLU A 635 8.28 -24.18 6.25
N LYS A 636 9.58 -23.84 6.23
CA LYS A 636 10.58 -24.43 7.10
C LYS A 636 10.28 -24.10 8.57
N PHE A 637 9.97 -22.86 8.87
CA PHE A 637 9.59 -22.40 10.20
C PHE A 637 8.34 -23.12 10.72
N LEU A 638 7.27 -23.20 9.93
CA LEU A 638 6.06 -23.92 10.30
C LEU A 638 6.33 -25.40 10.53
N ALA A 639 7.11 -26.07 9.67
CA ALA A 639 7.46 -27.47 9.81
C ALA A 639 8.25 -27.75 11.09
N ALA A 640 9.18 -26.87 11.45
CA ALA A 640 9.99 -27.00 12.67
C ALA A 640 9.15 -26.93 13.95
N HIS A 641 8.05 -26.13 13.96
CA HIS A 641 7.30 -25.83 15.19
C HIS A 641 5.96 -26.57 15.32
N GLN A 642 5.37 -27.08 14.24
CA GLN A 642 4.09 -27.81 14.28
C GLN A 642 4.11 -29.14 13.51
N GLY A 643 5.27 -29.54 12.98
CA GLY A 643 5.36 -30.67 12.08
C GLY A 643 4.77 -30.33 10.71
N GLY A 644 4.66 -31.30 9.84
CA GLY A 644 4.37 -31.11 8.43
C GLY A 644 5.64 -31.28 7.61
N ARG A 645 5.54 -31.08 6.32
CA ARG A 645 6.69 -31.22 5.42
C ARG A 645 7.06 -29.85 4.80
N PHE A 646 8.26 -29.72 4.34
CA PHE A 646 8.76 -28.53 3.64
C PHE A 646 9.70 -28.94 2.51
N GLN A 647 9.83 -28.09 1.52
CA GLN A 647 10.78 -28.28 0.41
C GLN A 647 12.14 -27.71 0.84
N GLU A 648 13.11 -28.58 0.99
CA GLU A 648 14.45 -28.19 1.46
C GLU A 648 15.23 -27.45 0.37
N GLU A 649 15.08 -27.90 -0.88
CA GLU A 649 15.78 -27.36 -2.02
C GLU A 649 15.24 -25.97 -2.42
N MET A 650 16.15 -25.08 -2.79
CA MET A 650 15.87 -23.74 -3.31
C MET A 650 16.73 -23.47 -4.54
N PRO A 651 16.22 -22.73 -5.53
CA PRO A 651 17.07 -22.16 -6.57
C PRO A 651 18.19 -21.30 -5.93
N PRO A 652 19.43 -21.33 -6.46
CA PRO A 652 20.55 -20.58 -5.88
C PRO A 652 20.25 -19.10 -5.63
N ALA A 653 19.62 -18.42 -6.57
CA ALA A 653 19.23 -17.01 -6.43
C ALA A 653 18.24 -16.76 -5.28
N VAL A 654 17.33 -17.72 -5.00
CA VAL A 654 16.39 -17.62 -3.88
C VAL A 654 17.12 -17.83 -2.54
N ALA A 655 18.04 -18.80 -2.50
CA ALA A 655 18.84 -19.07 -1.29
C ALA A 655 19.76 -17.90 -0.93
N GLU A 656 20.44 -17.32 -1.93
CA GLU A 656 21.26 -16.11 -1.77
C GLU A 656 20.42 -14.94 -1.28
N ARG A 657 19.27 -14.71 -1.93
CA ARG A 657 18.37 -13.62 -1.57
C ARG A 657 17.80 -13.78 -0.16
N LEU A 658 17.44 -14.98 0.26
CA LEU A 658 16.98 -15.25 1.63
C LEU A 658 18.06 -14.86 2.64
N LYS A 659 19.32 -15.21 2.37
CA LYS A 659 20.45 -14.82 3.22
C LYS A 659 20.62 -13.30 3.31
N GLU A 660 20.50 -12.58 2.19
CA GLU A 660 20.61 -11.12 2.14
C GLU A 660 19.53 -10.39 2.94
N ILE A 661 18.28 -10.86 2.85
CA ILE A 661 17.13 -10.20 3.48
C ILE A 661 16.85 -10.72 4.90
N THR A 662 17.56 -11.74 5.36
CA THR A 662 17.48 -12.21 6.75
C THR A 662 18.24 -11.24 7.65
N VAL A 663 17.53 -10.64 8.59
CA VAL A 663 18.08 -9.69 9.55
C VAL A 663 18.40 -10.40 10.85
N ASN A 664 19.62 -10.23 11.35
CA ASN A 664 19.97 -10.69 12.69
C ASN A 664 19.32 -9.77 13.74
N PRO A 665 18.37 -10.26 14.57
CA PRO A 665 17.73 -9.42 15.59
C PRO A 665 18.71 -8.73 16.54
N ALA A 666 19.90 -9.31 16.77
CA ALA A 666 20.92 -8.70 17.63
C ALA A 666 21.49 -7.39 17.05
N ASN A 667 21.44 -7.22 15.75
CA ASN A 667 21.95 -6.01 15.08
C ASN A 667 20.92 -4.88 14.99
N LEU A 668 19.66 -5.12 15.39
CA LEU A 668 18.66 -4.05 15.47
C LEU A 668 19.02 -3.17 16.67
N SER A 669 19.44 -1.97 16.40
CA SER A 669 19.43 -0.91 17.41
C SER A 669 17.98 -0.39 17.53
N GLU A 670 17.54 -0.08 18.74
CA GLU A 670 16.45 0.88 18.89
C GLU A 670 16.87 2.08 18.04
N ALA A 671 16.02 2.54 17.12
CA ALA A 671 16.13 3.92 16.67
C ALA A 671 16.26 4.69 17.98
N GLU A 672 17.45 5.24 18.24
CA GLU A 672 17.78 5.80 19.55
C GLU A 672 16.55 6.58 20.00
N LYS A 673 15.76 6.05 20.94
CA LYS A 673 14.99 6.90 21.80
C LYS A 673 16.06 7.74 22.43
N LEU A 674 16.14 8.99 21.94
CA LEU A 674 17.07 9.92 22.52
C LEU A 674 16.80 9.89 24.01
N ASP A 675 17.74 9.39 24.72
CA ASP A 675 17.80 9.59 26.14
C ASP A 675 17.98 11.11 26.30
N GLU A 676 16.83 11.80 26.49
CA GLU A 676 16.84 13.26 26.68
C GLU A 676 17.75 13.65 27.86
N SER A 677 18.05 12.70 28.78
CA SER A 677 18.98 12.90 29.88
C SER A 677 20.45 12.99 29.41
N SER A 678 20.78 12.49 28.23
CA SER A 678 22.12 12.57 27.63
C SER A 678 22.34 13.84 26.79
N LEU A 679 21.28 14.64 26.55
CA LEU A 679 21.39 15.86 25.79
C LEU A 679 21.93 16.99 26.66
N VAL A 680 22.97 17.66 26.20
CA VAL A 680 23.45 18.89 26.81
C VAL A 680 22.63 20.09 26.34
N ILE A 681 22.49 21.12 27.14
CA ILE A 681 21.87 22.37 26.70
C ILE A 681 22.76 22.99 25.63
N ALA A 682 22.16 23.48 24.53
CA ALA A 682 22.87 24.19 23.47
C ALA A 682 23.41 25.52 23.95
N VAL A 683 24.63 25.50 24.48
CA VAL A 683 25.34 26.71 24.94
C VAL A 683 26.56 26.91 24.06
N PRO A 684 26.63 28.00 23.27
CA PRO A 684 27.81 28.32 22.46
C PRO A 684 29.08 28.51 23.30
N ASP A 685 30.20 27.98 22.84
CA ASP A 685 31.53 28.22 23.39
C ASP A 685 32.41 29.09 22.49
N ALA A 686 31.88 29.46 21.33
CA ALA A 686 32.53 30.34 20.38
C ALA A 686 31.55 31.39 19.84
N GLU A 687 32.06 32.48 19.30
CA GLU A 687 31.29 33.51 18.62
C GLU A 687 31.25 33.28 17.11
N LEU A 688 30.28 33.89 16.44
CA LEU A 688 30.24 33.93 14.99
C LEU A 688 31.47 34.71 14.46
N ILE A 689 32.10 34.19 13.42
CA ILE A 689 33.29 34.82 12.84
C ILE A 689 32.85 35.84 11.79
N PRO A 690 33.06 37.16 12.02
CA PRO A 690 32.73 38.19 11.04
C PRO A 690 33.51 38.02 9.73
N GLY A 691 32.85 38.25 8.60
CA GLY A 691 33.44 38.10 7.30
C GLY A 691 32.43 37.84 6.19
N THR A 692 32.93 37.70 4.99
CA THR A 692 32.15 37.36 3.80
C THR A 692 32.52 35.93 3.38
N TYR A 693 31.51 35.08 3.23
CA TYR A 693 31.66 33.68 2.85
C TYR A 693 30.92 33.41 1.57
N LEU A 694 31.65 32.89 0.57
CA LEU A 694 31.09 32.53 -0.72
C LEU A 694 30.97 31.01 -0.84
N TYR A 695 29.77 30.52 -1.06
CA TYR A 695 29.55 29.11 -1.33
C TYR A 695 29.16 28.87 -2.78
N LYS A 696 29.79 27.87 -3.39
CA LYS A 696 29.26 27.25 -4.60
C LYS A 696 28.21 26.22 -4.20
N VAL A 697 27.00 26.47 -4.61
CA VAL A 697 25.86 25.66 -4.26
C VAL A 697 25.41 24.84 -5.45
N LYS A 698 25.38 23.53 -5.29
CA LYS A 698 24.78 22.59 -6.24
C LYS A 698 23.41 22.20 -5.75
N LEU A 699 22.38 22.54 -6.51
CA LEU A 699 21.01 22.16 -6.24
C LEU A 699 20.62 21.01 -7.18
N GLU A 700 20.34 19.85 -6.63
CA GLU A 700 19.85 18.65 -7.32
C GLU A 700 18.35 18.53 -7.09
N ALA A 701 17.56 19.00 -8.05
CA ALA A 701 16.11 19.00 -7.95
C ALA A 701 15.47 18.40 -9.19
N MET A 702 14.51 17.50 -9.04
CA MET A 702 13.70 16.94 -10.13
C MET A 702 14.53 16.37 -11.31
N GLY A 703 15.69 15.77 -11.01
CA GLY A 703 16.59 15.23 -12.04
C GLY A 703 17.42 16.27 -12.81
N GLN A 704 17.34 17.54 -12.42
CA GLN A 704 18.16 18.62 -12.95
C GLN A 704 19.18 19.06 -11.90
N ASN A 705 20.37 19.44 -12.38
CA ASN A 705 21.41 20.02 -11.55
C ASN A 705 21.51 21.52 -11.88
N MET A 706 21.55 22.34 -10.85
CA MET A 706 21.68 23.78 -10.97
C MET A 706 22.82 24.23 -10.09
N ASP A 707 23.75 25.01 -10.68
CA ASP A 707 24.83 25.63 -9.94
C ASP A 707 24.41 27.05 -9.55
N LEU A 708 24.45 27.36 -8.27
CA LEU A 708 24.08 28.65 -7.69
C LEU A 708 25.25 29.20 -6.89
N ILE A 709 25.17 30.47 -6.57
CA ILE A 709 26.13 31.18 -5.72
C ILE A 709 25.34 31.70 -4.50
N GLU A 710 25.81 31.36 -3.33
CA GLU A 710 25.30 31.87 -2.04
C GLU A 710 26.39 32.75 -1.43
N ASN A 711 26.02 33.94 -1.03
CA ASN A 711 26.89 34.93 -0.41
C ASN A 711 26.39 35.25 0.99
N ILE A 712 27.18 34.91 2.01
CA ILE A 712 26.86 35.14 3.40
C ILE A 712 27.79 36.19 3.96
N GLU A 713 27.25 37.28 4.51
CA GLU A 713 27.98 38.31 5.22
C GLU A 713 27.62 38.30 6.72
N ILE A 714 28.65 38.16 7.58
CA ILE A 714 28.52 38.25 9.03
C ILE A 714 29.19 39.51 9.52
N GLN A 715 28.44 40.44 10.10
CA GLN A 715 28.91 41.72 10.63
C GLN A 715 28.78 41.73 12.15
N ASP A 716 29.85 42.17 12.81
CA ASP A 716 29.80 42.50 14.26
C ASP A 716 29.31 43.92 14.42
N LYS A 717 28.13 44.12 15.03
CA LYS A 717 27.53 45.43 15.31
C LYS A 717 27.79 45.92 16.74
N GLY A 718 28.69 45.27 17.46
CA GLY A 718 29.06 45.64 18.85
C GLY A 718 28.21 44.89 19.90
N ASP A 719 26.91 45.08 19.94
CA ASP A 719 26.00 44.42 20.88
C ASP A 719 25.34 43.14 20.33
N HIS A 720 25.38 42.93 18.99
CA HIS A 720 24.83 41.79 18.30
C HIS A 720 25.60 41.47 17.00
N PHE A 721 25.41 40.26 16.47
CA PHE A 721 25.80 39.92 15.12
C PHE A 721 24.65 40.15 14.15
N PHE A 722 24.98 40.56 12.93
CA PHE A 722 24.03 40.71 11.84
C PHE A 722 24.49 39.83 10.69
N ILE A 723 23.63 38.93 10.22
CA ILE A 723 23.90 38.02 9.12
C ILE A 723 23.00 38.41 7.95
N THR A 724 23.59 38.52 6.76
CA THR A 724 22.89 38.63 5.49
C THR A 724 23.25 37.40 4.68
N ASP A 725 22.26 36.70 4.19
CA ASP A 725 22.38 35.51 3.31
C ASP A 725 21.64 35.81 2.01
N GLN A 726 22.36 35.75 0.91
CA GLN A 726 21.87 36.10 -0.42
C GLN A 726 22.18 34.97 -1.41
N MET A 727 21.17 34.54 -2.16
CA MET A 727 21.31 33.55 -3.20
C MET A 727 20.65 34.01 -4.49
N GLU A 728 21.39 34.03 -5.57
CA GLU A 728 20.83 34.27 -6.89
C GLU A 728 20.21 32.98 -7.46
N THR A 729 18.93 33.03 -7.79
CA THR A 729 18.21 31.94 -8.40
C THR A 729 17.61 32.35 -9.76
N PRO A 730 17.26 31.41 -10.64
CA PRO A 730 16.55 31.71 -11.89
C PRO A 730 15.20 32.41 -11.71
N MET A 731 14.62 32.35 -10.51
CA MET A 731 13.36 33.04 -10.18
C MET A 731 13.56 34.41 -9.54
N GLY A 732 14.81 34.85 -9.36
CA GLY A 732 15.19 36.12 -8.73
C GLY A 732 16.11 35.93 -7.54
N GLU A 733 16.52 37.03 -6.94
CA GLU A 733 17.34 37.05 -5.74
C GLU A 733 16.50 36.66 -4.52
N MET A 734 17.00 35.73 -3.74
CA MET A 734 16.48 35.36 -2.41
C MET A 734 17.38 36.00 -1.36
N LYS A 735 16.82 36.76 -0.45
CA LYS A 735 17.57 37.44 0.62
C LYS A 735 16.96 37.14 1.98
N GLU A 736 17.82 36.78 2.91
CA GLU A 736 17.48 36.60 4.29
C GLU A 736 18.42 37.38 5.20
N GLU A 737 17.88 38.07 6.19
CA GLU A 737 18.63 38.86 7.16
C GLU A 737 18.27 38.49 8.59
N GLY A 738 19.25 38.45 9.47
CA GLY A 738 19.01 38.15 10.87
C GLY A 738 19.94 38.85 11.83
N SER A 739 19.46 39.19 13.01
CA SER A 739 20.26 39.70 14.13
C SER A 739 20.26 38.70 15.28
N PHE A 740 21.45 38.47 15.88
CA PHE A 740 21.72 37.44 16.90
C PHE A 740 22.46 37.99 18.08
N GLU A 741 22.09 37.55 19.27
CA GLU A 741 22.82 37.92 20.50
C GLU A 741 24.26 37.38 20.48
N LYS A 742 25.22 38.15 20.99
CA LYS A 742 26.64 37.75 20.95
C LYS A 742 26.98 36.49 21.72
N LYS A 743 26.47 36.35 22.93
CA LYS A 743 26.84 35.26 23.85
C LYS A 743 26.02 33.98 23.60
N SER A 744 24.74 34.13 23.39
CA SER A 744 23.79 33.02 23.25
C SER A 744 23.60 32.58 21.83
N ILE A 745 23.99 33.43 20.85
CA ILE A 745 23.68 33.27 19.42
C ILE A 745 22.18 33.09 19.17
N ALA A 746 21.36 33.48 20.11
CA ALA A 746 19.91 33.42 20.00
C ALA A 746 19.43 34.47 18.96
N PRO A 747 18.46 34.13 18.08
CA PRO A 747 17.91 35.09 17.16
C PRO A 747 17.12 36.17 17.90
N ARG A 748 17.30 37.44 17.49
CA ARG A 748 16.51 38.59 17.91
C ARG A 748 15.44 38.93 16.87
N LYS A 749 15.87 39.04 15.64
CA LYS A 749 15.03 39.34 14.47
C LYS A 749 15.47 38.55 13.26
N ARG A 750 14.53 38.21 12.41
CA ARG A 750 14.75 37.58 11.10
C ARG A 750 13.84 38.26 10.08
N PHE A 751 14.37 38.54 8.91
CA PHE A 751 13.62 39.05 7.79
C PHE A 751 13.91 38.17 6.57
N MET A 752 12.86 37.68 5.94
CA MET A 752 12.95 36.89 4.70
C MET A 752 12.30 37.68 3.59
N ASP A 753 13.01 37.84 2.50
CA ASP A 753 12.53 38.42 1.24
C ASP A 753 12.66 37.38 0.12
N GLN A 754 11.54 36.92 -0.35
CA GLN A 754 11.41 35.94 -1.44
C GLN A 754 10.52 36.51 -2.55
N GLY A 755 10.66 37.77 -2.86
CA GLY A 755 9.89 38.51 -3.86
C GLY A 755 8.46 38.76 -3.45
N PRO A 756 7.45 37.94 -3.81
CA PRO A 756 6.06 38.19 -3.43
C PRO A 756 5.74 37.88 -1.94
N VAL A 757 6.69 37.25 -1.25
CA VAL A 757 6.55 36.84 0.14
C VAL A 757 7.62 37.51 0.98
N ASN A 758 7.20 38.35 1.93
CA ASN A 758 8.06 39.00 2.91
C ASN A 758 7.61 38.66 4.32
N ILE A 759 8.51 38.15 5.17
CA ILE A 759 8.21 37.77 6.54
C ILE A 759 9.20 38.42 7.49
N LEU A 760 8.69 39.16 8.44
CA LEU A 760 9.46 39.70 9.58
C LEU A 760 9.11 38.94 10.84
N MET A 761 10.11 38.45 11.53
CA MET A 761 9.98 37.70 12.79
C MET A 761 10.73 38.43 13.91
N ASP A 762 10.04 38.65 15.03
CA ASP A 762 10.58 39.19 16.27
C ASP A 762 10.58 38.09 17.33
N TYR A 763 11.76 37.70 17.84
CA TYR A 763 11.96 36.58 18.75
C TYR A 763 12.01 37.05 20.21
N THR A 764 11.36 36.23 21.05
CA THR A 764 11.53 36.27 22.50
C THR A 764 11.89 34.87 23.00
N ALA A 765 12.15 34.69 24.28
CA ALA A 765 12.45 33.36 24.82
C ALA A 765 11.28 32.37 24.73
N THR A 766 10.04 32.84 24.61
CA THR A 766 8.81 32.05 24.72
C THR A 766 7.90 32.11 23.50
N GLN A 767 8.16 33.02 22.58
CA GLN A 767 7.32 33.19 21.38
C GLN A 767 8.04 33.92 20.27
N VAL A 768 7.53 33.75 19.04
CA VAL A 768 7.93 34.51 17.85
C VAL A 768 6.71 35.23 17.30
N ASN A 769 6.83 36.53 17.09
CA ASN A 769 5.80 37.35 16.47
C ASN A 769 6.12 37.51 14.97
N LEU A 770 5.18 37.16 14.11
CA LEU A 770 5.35 37.18 12.65
C LEU A 770 4.50 38.31 12.04
N LYS A 771 5.13 39.07 11.14
CA LYS A 771 4.45 40.01 10.25
C LYS A 771 4.73 39.56 8.82
N MET A 772 3.72 39.05 8.15
CA MET A 772 3.80 38.50 6.81
C MET A 772 3.13 39.45 5.82
N ASN A 773 3.77 39.62 4.65
CA ASN A 773 3.16 40.24 3.48
C ASN A 773 3.26 39.28 2.32
N ILE A 774 2.15 38.72 1.91
CA ILE A 774 2.07 37.74 0.81
C ILE A 774 1.30 38.39 -0.32
N SER A 775 1.99 38.73 -1.40
CA SER A 775 1.40 39.39 -2.58
C SER A 775 0.54 40.62 -2.24
N GLY A 776 0.99 41.41 -1.25
CA GLY A 776 0.30 42.63 -0.80
C GLY A 776 -0.71 42.43 0.33
N GLN A 777 -1.03 41.20 0.69
CA GLN A 777 -1.90 40.92 1.85
C GLN A 777 -1.04 40.83 3.11
N LYS A 778 -1.38 41.66 4.10
CA LYS A 778 -0.69 41.68 5.41
C LYS A 778 -1.42 40.79 6.40
N LYS A 779 -0.64 39.94 7.09
CA LYS A 779 -1.12 39.05 8.15
C LYS A 779 -0.14 39.10 9.32
N GLU A 780 -0.67 39.11 10.52
CA GLU A 780 0.13 38.96 11.75
C GLU A 780 -0.23 37.63 12.42
N SER A 781 0.75 36.97 13.02
CA SER A 781 0.59 35.70 13.72
C SER A 781 1.61 35.57 14.84
N GLU A 782 1.37 34.65 15.77
CA GLU A 782 2.24 34.33 16.90
C GLU A 782 2.49 32.82 16.94
N ILE A 783 3.76 32.42 17.15
CA ILE A 783 4.16 31.04 17.38
C ILE A 783 4.70 30.92 18.80
N LYS A 784 4.11 30.10 19.64
CA LYS A 784 4.63 29.76 20.97
C LYS A 784 5.79 28.80 20.85
N LEU A 785 6.83 29.00 21.63
CA LEU A 785 8.04 28.21 21.67
C LEU A 785 8.05 27.30 22.90
N ASN A 786 8.50 26.05 22.71
CA ASN A 786 8.75 25.13 23.83
C ASN A 786 10.02 25.51 24.61
N GLN A 787 11.00 26.09 23.92
CA GLN A 787 12.24 26.65 24.43
C GLN A 787 12.73 27.76 23.49
N ALA A 788 13.70 28.59 23.96
CA ALA A 788 14.28 29.60 23.09
C ALA A 788 14.89 29.02 21.81
N CYS A 789 14.70 29.71 20.68
CA CYS A 789 15.25 29.28 19.39
C CYS A 789 16.78 29.35 19.36
N PHE A 790 17.39 28.38 18.71
CA PHE A 790 18.81 28.37 18.39
C PHE A 790 19.01 27.78 16.99
N ALA A 791 19.95 28.34 16.26
CA ALA A 791 20.20 27.99 14.84
C ALA A 791 18.94 28.16 13.95
N ASP A 792 18.18 29.23 14.22
CA ASP A 792 17.01 29.64 13.47
C ASP A 792 17.26 30.98 12.80
N GLY A 793 17.39 31.00 11.47
CA GLY A 793 17.64 32.22 10.71
C GLY A 793 18.56 32.00 9.50
N PRO A 794 19.04 33.10 8.90
CA PRO A 794 19.93 33.04 7.76
C PRO A 794 21.22 32.26 8.09
N ALA A 795 21.67 31.44 7.15
CA ALA A 795 22.88 30.63 7.30
C ALA A 795 22.96 29.90 8.65
N ASN A 796 21.87 29.22 9.06
CA ASN A 796 21.75 28.57 10.37
C ASN A 796 22.89 27.57 10.68
N PHE A 797 23.51 26.99 9.66
CA PHE A 797 24.67 26.11 9.82
C PHE A 797 25.91 26.84 10.37
N MET A 798 26.05 28.16 10.16
CA MET A 798 27.10 28.96 10.75
C MET A 798 26.93 29.11 12.28
N GLN A 799 25.69 29.14 12.75
CA GLN A 799 25.38 29.22 14.17
C GLN A 799 25.73 27.92 14.90
N ILE A 800 25.57 26.79 14.23
CA ILE A 800 25.94 25.47 14.75
C ILE A 800 27.46 25.36 14.96
N ALA A 801 28.27 26.05 14.17
CA ALA A 801 29.72 26.10 14.36
C ALA A 801 30.16 26.76 15.67
N CYS A 802 29.28 27.51 16.34
CA CYS A 802 29.55 28.13 17.64
C CYS A 802 29.37 27.18 18.83
N LEU A 803 28.87 25.95 18.61
CA LEU A 803 28.65 24.97 19.69
C LEU A 803 29.95 24.28 20.12
N PRO A 804 30.07 23.77 21.38
CA PRO A 804 31.27 23.09 21.90
C PRO A 804 31.42 21.67 21.31
N LEU A 805 31.70 21.58 20.01
CA LEU A 805 31.76 20.35 19.25
C LEU A 805 32.86 19.42 19.72
N SER A 806 32.57 18.16 20.00
CA SER A 806 33.45 17.05 20.39
C SER A 806 32.90 15.73 19.85
N GLU A 807 33.67 14.65 19.91
CA GLU A 807 33.31 13.32 19.35
C GLU A 807 31.95 12.75 19.83
N SER A 808 31.44 13.17 20.96
CA SER A 808 30.18 12.70 21.54
C SER A 808 29.17 13.82 21.75
N TYR A 809 29.44 15.02 21.18
CA TYR A 809 28.56 16.15 21.38
C TYR A 809 27.18 15.89 20.78
N LYS A 810 26.14 16.12 21.58
CA LYS A 810 24.76 15.99 21.16
C LYS A 810 23.88 16.98 21.94
N THR A 811 23.02 17.69 21.23
CA THR A 811 22.12 18.70 21.84
C THR A 811 20.78 18.74 21.11
N LYS A 812 19.78 19.29 21.80
CA LYS A 812 18.46 19.56 21.25
C LYS A 812 18.23 21.06 21.14
N VAL A 813 17.74 21.51 19.99
CA VAL A 813 17.43 22.92 19.71
C VAL A 813 16.01 23.07 19.18
N SER A 814 15.40 24.23 19.35
CA SER A 814 14.08 24.54 18.77
C SER A 814 14.21 25.63 17.72
N ASN A 815 13.50 25.44 16.61
CA ASN A 815 13.37 26.38 15.51
C ASN A 815 11.90 26.64 15.18
N VAL A 816 11.64 27.62 14.32
CA VAL A 816 10.30 27.91 13.81
C VAL A 816 10.04 27.12 12.52
N ASP A 817 8.99 26.32 12.51
CA ASP A 817 8.43 25.71 11.29
C ASP A 817 7.34 26.63 10.74
N LEU A 818 7.70 27.39 9.70
CA LEU A 818 6.78 28.34 9.08
C LEU A 818 5.64 27.68 8.30
N HIS A 819 5.81 26.44 7.83
CA HIS A 819 4.76 25.71 7.15
C HIS A 819 3.69 25.21 8.11
N LYS A 820 4.12 24.69 9.26
CA LYS A 820 3.22 24.24 10.31
C LYS A 820 2.77 25.36 11.25
N MET A 821 3.36 26.56 11.11
CA MET A 821 3.15 27.69 12.03
C MET A 821 3.32 27.29 13.50
N SER A 822 4.36 26.51 13.79
CA SER A 822 4.63 25.92 15.11
C SER A 822 6.12 25.89 15.42
N SER A 823 6.47 25.64 16.68
CA SER A 823 7.82 25.28 17.09
C SER A 823 8.16 23.86 16.67
N ALA A 824 9.36 23.62 16.16
CA ALA A 824 9.90 22.31 15.80
C ALA A 824 11.24 22.07 16.50
N ASP A 825 11.40 20.89 17.09
CA ASP A 825 12.62 20.50 17.78
C ASP A 825 13.55 19.71 16.83
N TYR A 826 14.84 20.02 16.90
CA TYR A 826 15.89 19.37 16.13
C TYR A 826 16.99 18.87 17.06
N ILE A 827 17.63 17.80 16.62
CA ILE A 827 18.76 17.20 17.29
C ILE A 827 20.00 17.44 16.46
N ILE A 828 21.01 18.01 17.09
CA ILE A 828 22.32 18.24 16.53
C ILE A 828 23.27 17.23 17.16
N SER A 829 23.97 16.42 16.35
CA SER A 829 24.97 15.46 16.81
C SER A 829 26.24 15.51 15.96
N VAL A 830 27.38 15.26 16.60
CA VAL A 830 28.64 15.00 15.89
C VAL A 830 28.68 13.53 15.52
N ASP A 831 28.62 13.23 14.23
CA ASP A 831 28.54 11.86 13.69
C ASP A 831 29.93 11.29 13.35
N GLY A 832 30.98 12.11 13.39
CA GLY A 832 32.36 11.69 13.09
C GLY A 832 33.26 12.81 12.59
N SER A 833 34.30 12.46 11.84
CA SER A 833 35.25 13.39 11.23
C SER A 833 35.57 13.00 9.80
N GLU A 834 35.73 14.01 8.93
CA GLU A 834 36.08 13.84 7.52
C GLU A 834 36.97 14.98 7.04
N SER A 835 37.87 14.72 6.08
CA SER A 835 38.69 15.77 5.50
C SER A 835 38.02 16.40 4.27
N ILE A 836 37.72 17.69 4.32
CA ILE A 836 37.18 18.48 3.20
C ILE A 836 38.24 19.49 2.75
N LYS A 837 38.64 19.43 1.50
CA LYS A 837 39.66 20.31 0.89
C LYS A 837 40.95 20.37 1.74
N GLY A 838 41.33 19.26 2.39
CA GLY A 838 42.55 19.17 3.20
C GLY A 838 42.41 19.69 4.63
N GLN A 839 41.23 20.08 5.05
CA GLN A 839 40.92 20.49 6.42
C GLN A 839 40.23 19.36 7.16
N ASP A 840 40.65 19.09 8.37
CA ASP A 840 40.00 18.12 9.25
C ASP A 840 38.74 18.74 9.87
N CYS A 841 37.58 18.17 9.54
CA CYS A 841 36.28 18.68 9.90
C CYS A 841 35.52 17.70 10.80
N TRP A 842 34.73 18.21 11.71
CA TRP A 842 33.63 17.49 12.32
C TRP A 842 32.53 17.31 11.27
N VAL A 843 31.91 16.13 11.22
CA VAL A 843 30.69 15.85 10.49
C VAL A 843 29.52 15.93 11.46
N ILE A 844 28.63 16.89 11.25
CA ILE A 844 27.50 17.18 12.14
C ILE A 844 26.20 16.93 11.40
N SER A 845 25.28 16.19 12.00
CA SER A 845 23.90 16.10 11.53
C SER A 845 22.98 16.97 12.37
N MET A 846 21.99 17.57 11.71
CA MET A 846 20.83 18.22 12.32
C MET A 846 19.58 17.53 11.76
N LYS A 847 18.83 16.85 12.66
CA LYS A 847 17.66 16.03 12.29
C LYS A 847 16.44 16.45 13.09
N SER A 848 15.27 16.42 12.45
CA SER A 848 14.01 16.65 13.17
C SER A 848 13.81 15.64 14.30
N ALA A 849 13.52 16.09 15.50
CA ALA A 849 13.19 15.21 16.63
C ALA A 849 11.87 14.42 16.40
N ALA A 850 11.00 14.94 15.56
CA ALA A 850 9.75 14.29 15.15
C ALA A 850 9.92 13.33 13.95
N GLY A 851 11.13 13.26 13.35
CA GLY A 851 11.40 12.44 12.17
C GLY A 851 10.87 13.05 10.85
N ASP A 852 10.54 14.33 10.84
CA ASP A 852 10.14 15.04 9.61
C ASP A 852 11.33 15.10 8.62
N PRO A 853 11.09 15.03 7.32
CA PRO A 853 12.14 15.20 6.33
C PRO A 853 12.71 16.63 6.35
N GLY A 854 13.99 16.80 6.09
CA GLY A 854 14.66 18.11 6.10
C GLY A 854 16.02 18.08 6.79
N ASP A 855 16.64 16.90 6.83
CA ASP A 855 17.96 16.70 7.46
C ASP A 855 19.03 17.58 6.83
N MET A 856 19.93 18.07 7.67
CA MET A 856 21.12 18.80 7.27
C MET A 856 22.37 18.10 7.77
N VAL A 857 23.40 18.03 6.94
CA VAL A 857 24.75 17.57 7.31
C VAL A 857 25.74 18.69 7.05
N ILE A 858 26.63 18.94 8.01
CA ILE A 858 27.53 20.10 8.02
C ILE A 858 28.96 19.62 8.32
N TRP A 859 29.94 20.14 7.59
CA TRP A 859 31.36 19.88 7.82
C TRP A 859 32.03 21.15 8.36
N ILE A 860 32.41 21.11 9.63
CA ILE A 860 32.97 22.27 10.37
C ILE A 860 34.42 21.98 10.74
N GLY A 861 35.34 22.87 10.34
CA GLY A 861 36.76 22.77 10.64
C GLY A 861 37.00 22.67 12.17
N LYS A 862 37.77 21.68 12.58
CA LYS A 862 38.05 21.42 14.01
C LYS A 862 38.86 22.53 14.65
N THR A 863 39.72 23.20 13.89
CA THR A 863 40.64 24.22 14.40
C THR A 863 40.14 25.64 14.22
N ASP A 864 39.44 25.94 13.10
CA ASP A 864 39.08 27.30 12.72
C ASP A 864 37.57 27.55 12.78
N ARG A 865 36.76 26.50 13.08
CA ARG A 865 35.30 26.60 13.20
C ARG A 865 34.58 27.11 11.94
N ARG A 866 35.25 27.11 10.76
CA ARG A 866 34.61 27.45 9.50
C ARG A 866 33.79 26.30 8.97
N VAL A 867 32.65 26.63 8.35
CA VAL A 867 31.82 25.63 7.66
C VAL A 867 32.38 25.48 6.24
N TYR A 868 33.00 24.33 5.97
CA TYR A 868 33.61 24.03 4.66
C TYR A 868 32.62 23.48 3.66
N GLN A 869 31.61 22.76 4.14
CA GLN A 869 30.56 22.21 3.33
C GLN A 869 29.28 22.03 4.17
N TYR A 870 28.14 22.15 3.52
CA TYR A 870 26.86 21.71 4.07
C TYR A 870 26.04 21.00 3.02
N THR A 871 25.17 20.09 3.43
CA THR A 871 24.13 19.46 2.60
C THR A 871 22.81 19.56 3.32
N LYS A 872 21.79 20.06 2.61
CA LYS A 872 20.44 20.20 3.15
C LYS A 872 19.44 19.53 2.21
N ILE A 873 18.50 18.82 2.77
CA ILE A 873 17.32 18.29 2.06
C ILE A 873 16.22 19.34 2.16
N ILE A 874 15.64 19.72 1.06
CA ILE A 874 14.56 20.71 0.95
C ILE A 874 13.28 19.95 0.59
N PRO A 875 12.42 19.63 1.59
CA PRO A 875 11.20 18.82 1.36
C PRO A 875 10.23 19.49 0.38
N GLU A 876 10.11 20.81 0.47
CA GLU A 876 9.19 21.63 -0.34
C GLU A 876 9.52 21.63 -1.83
N MET A 877 10.76 21.31 -2.17
CA MET A 877 11.24 21.15 -3.56
C MET A 877 11.34 19.68 -3.97
N GLY A 878 10.48 18.82 -3.44
CA GLY A 878 10.46 17.38 -3.76
C GLY A 878 11.68 16.62 -3.20
N ALA A 879 12.13 16.99 -1.99
CA ALA A 879 13.36 16.51 -1.36
C ALA A 879 14.61 16.81 -2.20
N ALA A 880 14.63 17.98 -2.81
CA ALA A 880 15.82 18.46 -3.50
C ALA A 880 17.02 18.46 -2.55
N LYS A 881 18.17 18.07 -3.06
CA LYS A 881 19.42 18.09 -2.31
C LYS A 881 20.22 19.34 -2.68
N MET A 882 20.48 20.17 -1.70
CA MET A 882 21.30 21.36 -1.83
C MET A 882 22.65 21.13 -1.14
N THR A 883 23.75 21.26 -1.87
CA THR A 883 25.09 21.10 -1.32
C THR A 883 25.88 22.38 -1.57
N GLY A 884 26.22 23.09 -0.51
CA GLY A 884 27.07 24.28 -0.56
C GLY A 884 28.51 23.93 -0.16
N THR A 885 29.50 24.38 -0.93
CA THR A 885 30.93 24.18 -0.66
C THR A 885 31.63 25.54 -0.62
N LEU A 886 32.33 25.84 0.49
CA LEU A 886 33.02 27.11 0.71
C LEU A 886 34.13 27.33 -0.33
N GLU A 887 34.13 28.47 -0.98
CA GLU A 887 35.25 28.96 -1.80
C GLU A 887 36.30 29.61 -0.85
N VAL A 888 37.39 28.88 -0.64
CA VAL A 888 38.53 29.39 0.13
C VAL A 888 39.37 30.23 -0.86
N LYS A 889 39.43 31.58 -0.68
CA LYS A 889 40.34 32.46 -1.40
C LYS A 889 41.75 32.37 -0.84
#